data_57b33667715ac5c8930a7e0d22a5a9dd
#
_entry.id   57b33667715ac5c8930a7e0d22a5a9dd
#
_cell.length_a   1.000
_cell.length_b   1.000
_cell.length_c   1.000
_cell.angle_alpha   90.00
_cell.angle_beta   90.00
_cell.angle_gamma   90.00
#
_symmetry.space_group_name_H-M   'P 1'
#
loop_
_entity.id
_entity.type
_entity.pdbx_description
1 polymer ?
#
loop_
_entity_poly.entity_id
_entity_poly.type
_entity_poly.pdbx_seq_one_letter_code
_entity_poly.pdbx_strand_id
1 'polypeptide(L)'
;MAHVPVPGEHSPASSDPVDTHCPYCSLQCGMALRPVPPGSGPGEGPGDGPGGRPVGVEVVERTAFPVNRGALCGKGRTAPAVLSSRVRLTEPLVRRPDTGRLEPATWEEALDRIAEGLESTRRAYGRDAVGVFGGGGLTNEKAYALGKFARVVLGTSQIDYNGRFCMSSAAAAHQRAFGLDRGLPFPLADVARTGCVVLVGSNLAETMPPALRYLTELKEAGGKLIVVDPRRTRTAEQADLHLAPRPGTDLALALGLLHLVVAEGRVDEEFVERRTSGWPEARAAAMAHWPELVERITGVPVPELRKAVTMFCDAESSMVLTARGPEQQSKGTDTVGAWINLCLATGRAGRPLSGYGCLTGQGNGQGGREHGQKADQLPGYRKLDDPAARAHVAAVWGVEPDDLPGPGRSAYELLDALGQDVRALLLMGSNPLVSAPRAAHVESRLRSLDFLAVADVVLSETAALADVVLPVAQWAEETGTMTNLEGRVLLRRAALTPPPGVRTDLWVLSGLAARLGWEKGFPADAEEVFEELRRASAGGPADYSGITYRRIAEEDGVFWPCPEGVERDGSEGAESMSPPESVSPPDPTSAESMSPADPTPAESMSPADPTPAESMSPADPTPAESMSPADPTPAESKSPADPTPAESKSPAHSTPAESITPGAHPHPGTPRLFLDRFATDDGRARFAPVSHRPAAEEPDAEYPVLLTTGRVLAQYQSGAQTRRVSELNEAAPGPYVQLHPLLAERLGVAEGAPIAVVSRRGRAVAPARISRDIRPDTVFMPFHWAGPGRANTVTNPALDPVSRMPEFKVCAVRLEPAEG
;
A
#
# COMPACT_ATOMS: atom_id res chain seq x y z
N MET A 1 18.44 -39.39 10.45
CA MET A 1 18.87 -38.02 10.20
C MET A 1 19.18 -37.90 8.71
N ALA A 2 18.25 -37.49 7.91
CA ALA A 2 18.46 -37.28 6.48
C ALA A 2 19.05 -35.88 6.28
N HIS A 3 20.23 -35.85 5.71
CA HIS A 3 20.91 -34.64 5.28
C HIS A 3 20.06 -33.99 4.21
N VAL A 4 19.41 -32.88 4.52
CA VAL A 4 18.76 -32.04 3.48
C VAL A 4 19.88 -31.40 2.67
N PRO A 5 20.00 -31.68 1.37
CA PRO A 5 21.06 -31.09 0.56
C PRO A 5 20.89 -29.58 0.51
N VAL A 6 21.99 -28.85 0.68
CA VAL A 6 22.07 -27.40 0.41
C VAL A 6 21.81 -27.21 -1.09
N PRO A 7 20.83 -26.39 -1.51
CA PRO A 7 20.57 -26.17 -2.93
C PRO A 7 21.80 -25.54 -3.60
N GLY A 8 22.26 -26.19 -4.68
CA GLY A 8 23.08 -25.72 -5.78
C GLY A 8 24.29 -24.85 -5.44
N GLU A 9 25.45 -25.44 -5.47
CA GLU A 9 26.70 -24.75 -5.79
C GLU A 9 26.57 -24.14 -7.21
N HIS A 10 26.06 -22.91 -7.31
CA HIS A 10 26.25 -22.14 -8.51
C HIS A 10 27.73 -21.75 -8.61
N SER A 11 28.34 -22.13 -9.72
CA SER A 11 29.70 -21.78 -10.13
C SER A 11 30.03 -20.29 -9.87
N PRO A 12 31.26 -19.94 -9.51
CA PRO A 12 31.62 -18.58 -9.16
C PRO A 12 31.48 -17.65 -10.37
N ALA A 13 30.61 -16.64 -10.19
CA ALA A 13 30.65 -15.33 -10.79
C ALA A 13 31.03 -15.25 -12.29
N SER A 14 30.03 -15.27 -13.15
CA SER A 14 30.12 -14.50 -14.37
C SER A 14 30.25 -13.03 -13.98
N SER A 15 31.11 -12.26 -14.64
CA SER A 15 31.22 -10.80 -14.50
C SER A 15 30.00 -10.05 -15.04
N ASP A 16 29.02 -10.79 -15.57
CA ASP A 16 27.85 -10.26 -16.23
C ASP A 16 26.81 -9.77 -15.22
N PRO A 17 26.19 -8.62 -15.49
CA PRO A 17 25.14 -8.11 -14.64
C PRO A 17 23.93 -9.06 -14.54
N VAL A 18 23.42 -9.27 -13.33
CA VAL A 18 22.20 -10.06 -13.09
C VAL A 18 20.99 -9.14 -13.08
N ASP A 19 20.06 -9.38 -13.97
CA ASP A 19 18.79 -8.66 -14.06
C ASP A 19 17.91 -8.89 -12.82
N THR A 20 17.44 -7.81 -12.23
CA THR A 20 16.60 -7.80 -11.03
C THR A 20 15.75 -6.52 -10.98
N HIS A 21 15.08 -6.28 -9.86
CA HIS A 21 14.34 -5.05 -9.62
C HIS A 21 14.56 -4.50 -8.20
N CYS A 22 14.32 -3.20 -8.03
CA CYS A 22 14.46 -2.49 -6.76
C CYS A 22 13.55 -3.12 -5.68
N PRO A 23 14.06 -3.34 -4.44
CA PRO A 23 13.31 -4.03 -3.38
C PRO A 23 12.26 -3.15 -2.66
N TYR A 24 12.23 -1.85 -2.90
CA TYR A 24 11.49 -0.93 -2.03
C TYR A 24 10.01 -0.77 -2.41
N CYS A 25 9.68 0.20 -3.25
CA CYS A 25 8.27 0.50 -3.50
C CYS A 25 7.67 -0.36 -4.62
N SER A 26 6.34 -0.35 -4.74
CA SER A 26 5.59 -1.14 -5.72
C SER A 26 5.83 -0.77 -7.18
N LEU A 27 6.61 0.29 -7.45
CA LEU A 27 7.07 0.57 -8.81
C LEU A 27 8.01 -0.53 -9.30
N GLN A 28 8.81 -1.14 -8.39
CA GLN A 28 9.74 -2.22 -8.66
C GLN A 28 10.61 -1.94 -9.90
N CYS A 29 11.29 -0.80 -9.87
CA CYS A 29 12.15 -0.32 -10.96
C CYS A 29 13.13 -1.40 -11.39
N GLY A 30 13.15 -1.76 -12.68
CA GLY A 30 14.12 -2.68 -13.26
C GLY A 30 15.54 -2.12 -13.15
N MET A 31 16.45 -2.96 -12.71
CA MET A 31 17.89 -2.70 -12.62
C MET A 31 18.65 -4.02 -12.76
N ALA A 32 19.95 -3.95 -13.03
CA ALA A 32 20.82 -5.10 -12.92
C ALA A 32 21.88 -4.88 -11.85
N LEU A 33 22.37 -5.96 -11.28
CA LEU A 33 23.47 -5.94 -10.30
C LEU A 33 24.71 -6.56 -10.91
N ARG A 34 25.79 -5.78 -10.97
CA ARG A 34 27.11 -6.25 -11.39
C ARG A 34 27.98 -6.49 -10.16
N PRO A 35 28.51 -7.71 -9.98
CA PRO A 35 29.53 -7.94 -8.94
C PRO A 35 30.75 -7.07 -9.17
N VAL A 36 31.26 -6.41 -8.13
CA VAL A 36 32.46 -5.57 -8.19
C VAL A 36 33.59 -6.29 -7.46
N PRO A 37 34.80 -6.38 -8.06
CA PRO A 37 35.95 -6.97 -7.41
C PRO A 37 36.33 -6.24 -6.09
N PRO A 38 36.94 -6.94 -5.11
CA PRO A 38 37.43 -6.33 -3.88
C PRO A 38 38.35 -5.14 -4.16
N GLY A 39 38.16 -4.03 -3.45
CA GLY A 39 39.05 -2.88 -3.47
C GLY A 39 38.85 -1.89 -4.61
N SER A 40 37.76 -1.96 -5.39
CA SER A 40 37.43 -1.02 -6.46
C SER A 40 36.36 0.02 -6.10
N GLY A 41 35.84 0.04 -4.87
CA GLY A 41 34.85 1.03 -4.39
C GLY A 41 35.51 2.35 -3.92
N PRO A 42 34.91 3.52 -4.19
CA PRO A 42 35.37 4.77 -3.61
C PRO A 42 35.11 4.77 -2.08
N GLY A 43 36.18 4.58 -1.29
CA GLY A 43 36.14 4.74 0.17
C GLY A 43 36.54 3.51 1.01
N GLU A 44 36.85 2.37 0.41
CA GLU A 44 37.34 1.21 1.19
C GLU A 44 38.87 1.20 1.26
N GLY A 45 39.39 1.55 2.46
CA GLY A 45 40.76 1.21 2.84
C GLY A 45 40.88 -0.30 3.08
N PRO A 46 42.11 -0.89 3.03
CA PRO A 46 42.33 -2.32 3.24
C PRO A 46 41.97 -2.71 4.68
N GLY A 47 40.75 -3.18 4.88
CA GLY A 47 40.24 -3.70 6.15
C GLY A 47 40.17 -5.22 6.13
N ASP A 48 41.12 -5.88 6.78
CA ASP A 48 41.17 -7.31 7.03
C ASP A 48 39.95 -7.78 7.84
N GLY A 49 39.02 -8.48 7.19
CA GLY A 49 38.01 -9.32 7.84
C GLY A 49 38.35 -10.80 7.62
N PRO A 50 38.22 -11.69 8.61
CA PRO A 50 38.45 -13.11 8.42
C PRO A 50 37.33 -13.67 7.52
N GLY A 51 37.67 -14.01 6.27
CA GLY A 51 36.75 -14.66 5.36
C GLY A 51 36.56 -14.02 4.00
N GLY A 52 37.39 -13.07 3.58
CA GLY A 52 37.70 -12.69 2.18
C GLY A 52 36.52 -12.65 1.19
N ARG A 53 35.38 -12.01 1.48
CA ARG A 53 34.31 -11.78 0.50
C ARG A 53 34.07 -10.30 0.29
N PRO A 54 34.18 -9.83 -0.95
CA PRO A 54 33.72 -8.50 -1.29
C PRO A 54 32.19 -8.51 -1.44
N VAL A 55 31.50 -7.74 -0.64
CA VAL A 55 30.09 -7.43 -0.88
C VAL A 55 30.02 -6.13 -1.66
N GLY A 56 30.67 -6.08 -2.83
CA GLY A 56 30.53 -4.98 -3.78
C GLY A 56 29.59 -5.39 -4.90
N VAL A 57 28.45 -4.75 -5.03
CA VAL A 57 27.64 -4.79 -6.24
C VAL A 57 27.37 -3.37 -6.70
N GLU A 58 27.52 -3.15 -7.99
CA GLU A 58 27.14 -1.92 -8.67
C GLU A 58 25.73 -2.07 -9.24
N VAL A 59 24.92 -1.00 -9.09
CA VAL A 59 23.61 -0.93 -9.72
C VAL A 59 23.75 -0.42 -11.14
N VAL A 60 23.30 -1.23 -12.11
CA VAL A 60 23.28 -0.89 -13.53
C VAL A 60 21.82 -0.59 -13.95
N GLU A 61 21.63 0.50 -14.69
CA GLU A 61 20.33 0.93 -15.18
C GLU A 61 19.86 0.06 -16.35
N ARG A 62 18.59 -0.39 -16.30
CA ARG A 62 17.92 -1.11 -17.40
C ARG A 62 17.04 -0.13 -18.17
N THR A 63 17.58 0.52 -19.20
CA THR A 63 16.86 1.55 -19.96
C THR A 63 15.68 1.02 -20.75
N ALA A 64 15.73 -0.24 -21.18
CA ALA A 64 14.65 -0.92 -21.89
C ALA A 64 13.51 -1.40 -20.96
N PHE A 65 13.70 -1.41 -19.63
CA PHE A 65 12.68 -1.93 -18.72
C PHE A 65 11.44 -1.02 -18.70
N PRO A 66 10.23 -1.56 -18.98
CA PRO A 66 9.06 -0.75 -19.37
C PRO A 66 8.56 0.20 -18.26
N VAL A 67 8.76 -0.14 -16.98
CA VAL A 67 8.18 0.61 -15.84
C VAL A 67 8.96 1.88 -15.50
N ASN A 68 10.29 1.82 -15.45
CA ASN A 68 11.12 2.97 -15.05
C ASN A 68 12.07 3.47 -16.17
N ARG A 69 12.22 2.75 -17.27
CA ARG A 69 13.06 3.10 -18.43
C ARG A 69 14.44 3.62 -17.98
N GLY A 70 15.10 2.86 -17.08
CA GLY A 70 16.42 3.16 -16.49
C GLY A 70 16.39 4.09 -15.27
N ALA A 71 15.37 4.91 -15.07
CA ALA A 71 15.33 5.87 -13.97
C ALA A 71 15.27 5.17 -12.59
N LEU A 72 16.16 5.58 -11.67
CA LEU A 72 16.22 5.11 -10.29
C LEU A 72 16.26 6.29 -9.32
N CYS A 73 15.52 6.22 -8.23
CA CYS A 73 15.61 7.19 -7.13
C CYS A 73 16.81 6.85 -6.20
N GLY A 74 17.14 7.77 -5.29
CA GLY A 74 18.23 7.57 -4.32
C GLY A 74 18.14 6.24 -3.56
N LYS A 75 16.95 5.82 -3.12
CA LYS A 75 16.77 4.52 -2.48
C LYS A 75 17.16 3.34 -3.37
N GLY A 76 16.75 3.35 -4.64
CA GLY A 76 17.09 2.29 -5.59
C GLY A 76 18.59 2.24 -5.90
N ARG A 77 19.24 3.40 -6.06
CA ARG A 77 20.69 3.49 -6.31
C ARG A 77 21.53 3.03 -5.11
N THR A 78 21.07 3.30 -3.88
CA THR A 78 21.75 2.91 -2.64
C THR A 78 21.26 1.58 -2.05
N ALA A 79 20.37 0.87 -2.72
CA ALA A 79 19.80 -0.39 -2.20
C ALA A 79 20.87 -1.44 -1.83
N PRO A 80 21.99 -1.59 -2.54
CA PRO A 80 23.05 -2.53 -2.16
C PRO A 80 23.73 -2.23 -0.81
N ALA A 81 23.69 -0.98 -0.31
CA ALA A 81 24.35 -0.62 0.95
C ALA A 81 23.81 -1.40 2.17
N VAL A 82 22.55 -1.86 2.13
CA VAL A 82 21.99 -2.70 3.21
C VAL A 82 22.58 -4.11 3.25
N LEU A 83 23.14 -4.60 2.12
CA LEU A 83 23.72 -5.95 2.01
C LEU A 83 25.03 -6.07 2.78
N SER A 84 25.78 -4.97 2.87
CA SER A 84 27.07 -4.88 3.59
C SER A 84 26.96 -4.27 4.98
N SER A 85 25.78 -3.97 5.49
CA SER A 85 25.58 -3.32 6.78
C SER A 85 26.12 -4.20 7.93
N ARG A 86 26.99 -3.63 8.79
CA ARG A 86 27.55 -4.30 9.99
C ARG A 86 26.50 -4.67 11.04
N VAL A 87 25.29 -4.11 10.95
CA VAL A 87 24.17 -4.40 11.86
C VAL A 87 23.21 -5.47 11.32
N ARG A 88 23.60 -6.10 10.20
CA ARG A 88 22.85 -7.21 9.63
C ARG A 88 22.97 -8.45 10.51
N LEU A 89 21.85 -9.15 10.68
CA LEU A 89 21.82 -10.45 11.33
C LEU A 89 22.45 -11.51 10.41
N THR A 90 23.36 -12.32 10.98
CA THR A 90 24.06 -13.40 10.26
C THR A 90 23.98 -14.75 10.98
N GLU A 91 23.44 -14.79 12.19
CA GLU A 91 23.23 -15.99 13.00
C GLU A 91 21.92 -15.89 13.77
N PRO A 92 21.25 -17.02 14.08
CA PRO A 92 20.06 -17.04 14.92
C PRO A 92 20.37 -16.52 16.32
N LEU A 93 19.41 -15.81 16.93
CA LEU A 93 19.50 -15.35 18.30
C LEU A 93 18.36 -15.96 19.13
N VAL A 94 18.67 -16.48 20.31
CA VAL A 94 17.69 -17.03 21.26
C VAL A 94 17.79 -16.26 22.58
N ARG A 95 16.65 -15.86 23.12
CA ARG A 95 16.58 -15.20 24.43
C ARG A 95 16.83 -16.23 25.55
N ARG A 96 17.88 -16.01 26.33
CA ARG A 96 18.23 -16.87 27.42
C ARG A 96 17.37 -16.57 28.67
N PRO A 97 16.76 -17.59 29.30
CA PRO A 97 15.87 -17.35 30.45
C PRO A 97 16.61 -16.77 31.68
N ASP A 98 17.88 -17.09 31.87
CA ASP A 98 18.71 -16.66 33.00
C ASP A 98 19.20 -15.22 32.87
N THR A 99 19.56 -14.77 31.65
CA THR A 99 20.08 -13.42 31.41
C THR A 99 19.05 -12.46 30.87
N GLY A 100 17.93 -12.94 30.27
CA GLY A 100 16.95 -12.17 29.54
C GLY A 100 17.48 -11.57 28.21
N ARG A 101 18.72 -11.94 27.80
CA ARG A 101 19.39 -11.39 26.62
C ARG A 101 19.21 -12.31 25.41
N LEU A 102 19.18 -11.70 24.21
CA LEU A 102 19.32 -12.42 22.95
C LEU A 102 20.79 -12.78 22.75
N GLU A 103 21.09 -14.09 22.62
CA GLU A 103 22.43 -14.60 22.42
C GLU A 103 22.47 -15.51 21.19
N PRO A 104 23.62 -15.61 20.50
CA PRO A 104 23.80 -16.49 19.35
C PRO A 104 23.42 -17.94 19.65
N ALA A 105 22.80 -18.59 18.67
CA ALA A 105 22.35 -19.99 18.75
C ALA A 105 22.55 -20.70 17.40
N THR A 106 22.48 -22.05 17.42
CA THR A 106 22.43 -22.81 16.17
C THR A 106 21.05 -22.75 15.54
N TRP A 107 20.98 -23.08 14.24
CA TRP A 107 19.69 -23.17 13.52
C TRP A 107 18.80 -24.28 14.13
N GLU A 108 19.36 -25.39 14.52
CA GLU A 108 18.63 -26.48 15.18
C GLU A 108 17.99 -25.99 16.49
N GLU A 109 18.77 -25.35 17.37
CA GLU A 109 18.28 -24.81 18.63
C GLU A 109 17.16 -23.78 18.39
N ALA A 110 17.37 -22.88 17.45
CA ALA A 110 16.40 -21.83 17.17
C ALA A 110 15.09 -22.39 16.61
N LEU A 111 15.14 -23.31 15.63
CA LEU A 111 13.95 -23.91 15.05
C LEU A 111 13.23 -24.85 16.04
N ASP A 112 13.95 -25.60 16.84
CA ASP A 112 13.37 -26.45 17.89
C ASP A 112 12.65 -25.60 18.93
N ARG A 113 13.26 -24.48 19.36
CA ARG A 113 12.66 -23.53 20.30
C ARG A 113 11.37 -22.88 19.75
N ILE A 114 11.35 -22.54 18.44
CA ILE A 114 10.15 -22.02 17.79
C ILE A 114 9.07 -23.09 17.73
N ALA A 115 9.39 -24.29 17.26
CA ALA A 115 8.43 -25.39 17.16
C ALA A 115 7.82 -25.73 18.52
N GLU A 116 8.64 -25.79 19.58
CA GLU A 116 8.19 -26.02 20.97
C GLU A 116 7.26 -24.87 21.45
N GLY A 117 7.65 -23.60 21.22
CA GLY A 117 6.87 -22.45 21.65
C GLY A 117 5.49 -22.38 21.00
N LEU A 118 5.43 -22.63 19.68
CA LEU A 118 4.18 -22.67 18.93
C LEU A 118 3.30 -23.86 19.34
N GLU A 119 3.89 -25.07 19.44
CA GLU A 119 3.16 -26.29 19.76
C GLU A 119 2.66 -26.34 21.20
N SER A 120 3.45 -25.88 22.17
CA SER A 120 3.04 -25.79 23.58
C SER A 120 1.87 -24.83 23.75
N THR A 121 1.92 -23.68 23.08
CA THR A 121 0.81 -22.71 23.07
C THR A 121 -0.46 -23.30 22.45
N ARG A 122 -0.32 -23.98 21.29
CA ARG A 122 -1.43 -24.64 20.61
C ARG A 122 -2.09 -25.70 21.48
N ARG A 123 -1.30 -26.51 22.20
CA ARG A 123 -1.82 -27.53 23.12
C ARG A 123 -2.52 -26.94 24.34
N ALA A 124 -1.99 -25.84 24.89
CA ALA A 124 -2.52 -25.23 26.10
C ALA A 124 -3.81 -24.42 25.84
N TYR A 125 -3.89 -23.70 24.71
CA TYR A 125 -4.92 -22.70 24.47
C TYR A 125 -5.70 -22.89 23.15
N GLY A 126 -5.37 -23.90 22.34
CA GLY A 126 -5.99 -24.15 21.04
C GLY A 126 -5.27 -23.51 19.86
N ARG A 127 -5.71 -23.89 18.64
CA ARG A 127 -5.05 -23.49 17.38
C ARG A 127 -4.99 -21.97 17.20
N ASP A 128 -6.06 -21.26 17.51
CA ASP A 128 -6.18 -19.82 17.32
C ASP A 128 -5.44 -18.97 18.37
N ALA A 129 -4.84 -19.62 19.38
CA ALA A 129 -3.90 -18.95 20.29
C ALA A 129 -2.51 -18.70 19.64
N VAL A 130 -2.27 -19.24 18.46
CA VAL A 130 -1.04 -19.01 17.68
C VAL A 130 -1.36 -18.11 16.51
N GLY A 131 -0.70 -16.94 16.44
CA GLY A 131 -0.84 -15.97 15.35
C GLY A 131 0.35 -16.02 14.39
N VAL A 132 0.10 -15.58 13.15
CA VAL A 132 1.12 -15.37 12.11
C VAL A 132 0.97 -13.97 11.54
N PHE A 133 2.08 -13.22 11.42
CA PHE A 133 2.05 -11.85 10.89
C PHE A 133 3.07 -11.67 9.78
N GLY A 134 2.59 -11.45 8.56
CA GLY A 134 3.42 -11.32 7.36
C GLY A 134 3.83 -9.89 7.00
N GLY A 135 4.67 -9.77 5.99
CA GLY A 135 5.17 -8.51 5.43
C GLY A 135 4.79 -8.30 3.96
N GLY A 136 4.53 -7.03 3.59
CA GLY A 136 4.26 -6.62 2.21
C GLY A 136 5.53 -6.50 1.34
N GLY A 137 6.68 -6.92 1.83
CA GLY A 137 7.94 -7.04 1.10
C GLY A 137 8.34 -8.50 0.82
N LEU A 138 7.57 -9.47 1.32
CA LEU A 138 7.77 -10.90 0.99
C LEU A 138 7.47 -11.14 -0.50
N THR A 139 8.20 -12.07 -1.13
CA THR A 139 7.89 -12.51 -2.50
C THR A 139 6.54 -13.21 -2.57
N ASN A 140 6.01 -13.44 -3.76
CA ASN A 140 4.73 -14.15 -3.94
C ASN A 140 4.81 -15.56 -3.33
N GLU A 141 5.92 -16.26 -3.53
CA GLU A 141 6.19 -17.59 -2.99
C GLU A 141 6.18 -17.59 -1.45
N LYS A 142 6.84 -16.60 -0.84
CA LYS A 142 6.88 -16.47 0.63
C LYS A 142 5.51 -16.13 1.22
N ALA A 143 4.77 -15.23 0.57
CA ALA A 143 3.41 -14.88 0.99
C ALA A 143 2.46 -16.08 0.90
N TYR A 144 2.58 -16.87 -0.18
CA TYR A 144 1.84 -18.10 -0.39
C TYR A 144 2.21 -19.16 0.65
N ALA A 145 3.51 -19.46 0.80
CA ALA A 145 3.99 -20.47 1.74
C ALA A 145 3.63 -20.14 3.20
N LEU A 146 3.71 -18.85 3.59
CA LEU A 146 3.32 -18.40 4.92
C LEU A 146 1.83 -18.56 5.17
N GLY A 147 0.99 -18.26 4.16
CA GLY A 147 -0.45 -18.46 4.21
C GLY A 147 -0.84 -19.94 4.33
N LYS A 148 -0.17 -20.82 3.57
CA LYS A 148 -0.31 -22.28 3.65
C LYS A 148 0.16 -22.81 5.01
N PHE A 149 1.32 -22.37 5.49
CA PHE A 149 1.88 -22.78 6.78
C PHE A 149 0.92 -22.48 7.94
N ALA A 150 0.38 -21.28 8.00
CA ALA A 150 -0.58 -20.89 9.03
C ALA A 150 -1.83 -21.81 9.03
N ARG A 151 -2.39 -22.09 7.85
CA ARG A 151 -3.68 -22.80 7.73
C ARG A 151 -3.55 -24.32 7.77
N VAL A 152 -2.45 -24.87 7.23
CA VAL A 152 -2.24 -26.33 7.14
C VAL A 152 -1.44 -26.83 8.33
N VAL A 153 -0.26 -26.23 8.64
CA VAL A 153 0.63 -26.71 9.69
C VAL A 153 0.12 -26.32 11.08
N LEU A 154 -0.17 -25.03 11.28
CA LEU A 154 -0.66 -24.52 12.56
C LEU A 154 -2.17 -24.71 12.72
N GLY A 155 -2.92 -24.78 11.64
CA GLY A 155 -4.39 -24.90 11.63
C GLY A 155 -5.09 -23.65 12.20
N THR A 156 -4.40 -22.49 12.21
CA THR A 156 -4.93 -21.25 12.78
C THR A 156 -5.61 -20.36 11.76
N SER A 157 -6.70 -19.69 12.18
CA SER A 157 -7.31 -18.59 11.44
C SER A 157 -6.57 -17.26 11.62
N GLN A 158 -5.68 -17.15 12.61
CA GLN A 158 -5.04 -15.92 13.06
C GLN A 158 -3.82 -15.56 12.21
N ILE A 159 -4.05 -15.24 10.94
CA ILE A 159 -3.02 -14.74 10.02
C ILE A 159 -3.48 -13.48 9.31
N ASP A 160 -2.66 -12.44 9.31
CA ASP A 160 -2.76 -11.27 8.43
C ASP A 160 -1.37 -10.63 8.26
N TYR A 161 -1.30 -9.49 7.58
CA TYR A 161 -0.03 -8.86 7.26
C TYR A 161 -0.13 -7.33 7.22
N ASN A 162 1.01 -6.64 7.23
CA ASN A 162 1.06 -5.18 7.24
C ASN A 162 0.49 -4.51 5.97
N GLY A 163 0.24 -5.25 4.89
CA GLY A 163 -0.46 -4.75 3.71
C GLY A 163 -1.89 -4.31 4.00
N ARG A 164 -2.52 -4.85 5.07
CA ARG A 164 -3.81 -4.38 5.59
C ARG A 164 -3.78 -2.88 5.92
N PHE A 165 -2.66 -2.38 6.42
CA PHE A 165 -2.42 -0.97 6.74
C PHE A 165 -2.12 -0.12 5.49
N CYS A 166 -1.98 -0.71 4.30
CA CYS A 166 -1.54 -0.02 3.11
C CYS A 166 -2.68 0.35 2.18
N MET A 167 -3.48 -0.60 1.68
CA MET A 167 -4.47 -0.32 0.64
C MET A 167 -5.71 -1.22 0.68
N SER A 168 -6.06 -1.73 1.83
CA SER A 168 -7.25 -2.59 1.96
C SER A 168 -8.54 -1.88 1.62
N SER A 169 -8.65 -0.56 1.85
CA SER A 169 -9.84 0.22 1.49
C SER A 169 -10.02 0.31 -0.03
N ALA A 170 -8.94 0.58 -0.78
CA ALA A 170 -9.01 0.57 -2.24
C ALA A 170 -9.31 -0.83 -2.79
N ALA A 171 -8.68 -1.87 -2.24
CA ALA A 171 -8.95 -3.25 -2.63
C ALA A 171 -10.42 -3.64 -2.40
N ALA A 172 -11.00 -3.28 -1.24
CA ALA A 172 -12.41 -3.55 -0.93
C ALA A 172 -13.36 -2.78 -1.86
N ALA A 173 -13.05 -1.52 -2.16
CA ALA A 173 -13.85 -0.71 -3.07
C ALA A 173 -13.78 -1.22 -4.52
N HIS A 174 -12.58 -1.63 -5.02
CA HIS A 174 -12.41 -2.26 -6.32
C HIS A 174 -13.22 -3.55 -6.45
N GLN A 175 -13.10 -4.46 -5.46
CA GLN A 175 -13.87 -5.71 -5.46
C GLN A 175 -15.37 -5.46 -5.45
N ARG A 176 -15.84 -4.45 -4.67
CA ARG A 176 -17.26 -4.06 -4.62
C ARG A 176 -17.75 -3.51 -5.97
N ALA A 177 -16.97 -2.61 -6.59
CA ALA A 177 -17.38 -1.91 -7.79
C ALA A 177 -17.13 -2.71 -9.08
N PHE A 178 -15.98 -3.37 -9.19
CA PHE A 178 -15.51 -4.01 -10.43
C PHE A 178 -15.44 -5.54 -10.37
N GLY A 179 -15.61 -6.13 -9.17
CA GLY A 179 -15.49 -7.57 -8.93
C GLY A 179 -14.04 -8.05 -8.80
N LEU A 180 -13.05 -7.20 -9.07
CA LEU A 180 -11.62 -7.55 -9.06
C LEU A 180 -10.79 -6.37 -8.54
N ASP A 181 -9.74 -6.65 -7.75
CA ASP A 181 -8.74 -5.67 -7.32
C ASP A 181 -7.39 -5.94 -7.97
N ARG A 182 -7.02 -5.12 -8.95
CA ARG A 182 -5.65 -4.98 -9.44
C ARG A 182 -5.31 -3.49 -9.43
N GLY A 183 -4.45 -3.03 -8.51
CA GLY A 183 -4.11 -1.63 -8.19
C GLY A 183 -4.34 -0.64 -9.34
N LEU A 184 -3.53 -0.70 -10.40
CA LEU A 184 -3.82 -0.06 -11.68
C LEU A 184 -4.40 -1.11 -12.64
N PRO A 185 -5.64 -0.95 -13.13
CA PRO A 185 -6.23 -1.83 -14.13
C PRO A 185 -5.72 -1.56 -15.56
N PHE A 186 -4.70 -0.73 -15.70
CA PHE A 186 -4.04 -0.31 -16.95
C PHE A 186 -2.53 -0.13 -16.70
N PRO A 187 -1.69 -0.14 -17.77
CA PRO A 187 -0.26 0.11 -17.65
C PRO A 187 0.03 1.51 -17.12
N LEU A 188 1.09 1.66 -16.34
CA LEU A 188 1.54 2.96 -15.84
C LEU A 188 1.87 3.95 -16.98
N ALA A 189 2.31 3.44 -18.13
CA ALA A 189 2.58 4.23 -19.33
C ALA A 189 1.34 4.95 -19.88
N ASP A 190 0.13 4.47 -19.62
CA ASP A 190 -1.11 5.12 -20.05
C ASP A 190 -1.33 6.47 -19.35
N VAL A 191 -0.75 6.68 -18.17
CA VAL A 191 -0.80 7.96 -17.43
C VAL A 191 -0.20 9.12 -18.24
N ALA A 192 0.84 8.86 -19.03
CA ALA A 192 1.47 9.90 -19.87
C ALA A 192 0.61 10.28 -21.09
N ARG A 193 -0.36 9.44 -21.45
CA ARG A 193 -1.15 9.57 -22.69
C ARG A 193 -2.58 10.02 -22.44
N THR A 194 -3.04 10.07 -21.19
CA THR A 194 -4.39 10.54 -20.85
C THR A 194 -4.50 12.06 -20.94
N GLY A 195 -5.73 12.58 -21.10
CA GLY A 195 -5.96 14.03 -21.17
C GLY A 195 -6.00 14.72 -19.79
N CYS A 196 -6.39 13.99 -18.72
CA CYS A 196 -6.43 14.54 -17.36
C CYS A 196 -6.16 13.48 -16.30
N VAL A 197 -5.35 13.81 -15.29
CA VAL A 197 -5.13 12.99 -14.10
C VAL A 197 -5.59 13.74 -12.85
N VAL A 198 -6.45 13.11 -12.05
CA VAL A 198 -6.76 13.53 -10.67
C VAL A 198 -5.99 12.62 -9.71
N LEU A 199 -4.97 13.17 -9.07
CA LEU A 199 -4.10 12.46 -8.13
C LEU A 199 -4.51 12.77 -6.70
N VAL A 200 -5.04 11.78 -5.96
CA VAL A 200 -5.66 11.98 -4.65
C VAL A 200 -4.81 11.39 -3.52
N GLY A 201 -4.33 12.24 -2.61
CA GLY A 201 -3.58 11.83 -1.42
C GLY A 201 -2.27 11.10 -1.74
N SER A 202 -1.55 11.55 -2.79
CA SER A 202 -0.32 10.93 -3.26
C SER A 202 0.76 11.97 -3.55
N ASN A 203 1.91 11.84 -2.90
CA ASN A 203 3.11 12.62 -3.18
C ASN A 203 4.14 11.74 -3.92
N LEU A 204 3.98 11.58 -5.23
CA LEU A 204 4.85 10.75 -6.07
C LEU A 204 6.31 11.20 -6.03
N ALA A 205 6.56 12.50 -5.92
CA ALA A 205 7.91 13.07 -5.83
C ALA A 205 8.72 12.51 -4.64
N GLU A 206 8.05 12.09 -3.57
CA GLU A 206 8.71 11.51 -2.40
C GLU A 206 8.50 9.99 -2.27
N THR A 207 7.42 9.45 -2.84
CA THR A 207 7.10 8.02 -2.67
C THR A 207 7.60 7.14 -3.81
N MET A 208 7.51 7.64 -5.06
CA MET A 208 7.84 6.91 -6.30
C MET A 208 8.46 7.86 -7.35
N PRO A 209 9.61 8.51 -7.07
CA PRO A 209 10.15 9.57 -7.96
C PRO A 209 10.26 9.18 -9.43
N PRO A 210 10.66 7.95 -9.82
CA PRO A 210 10.72 7.58 -11.24
C PRO A 210 9.36 7.65 -11.97
N ALA A 211 8.24 7.56 -11.25
CA ALA A 211 6.91 7.70 -11.85
C ALA A 211 6.54 9.15 -12.21
N LEU A 212 7.27 10.15 -11.70
CA LEU A 212 7.04 11.56 -12.07
C LEU A 212 7.21 11.81 -13.57
N ARG A 213 8.05 11.03 -14.26
CA ARG A 213 8.24 11.14 -15.70
C ARG A 213 6.91 11.05 -16.46
N TYR A 214 6.00 10.17 -16.03
CA TYR A 214 4.70 10.02 -16.67
C TYR A 214 3.80 11.24 -16.48
N LEU A 215 3.94 11.96 -15.36
CA LEU A 215 3.26 13.25 -15.15
C LEU A 215 3.90 14.38 -15.95
N THR A 216 5.22 14.35 -16.14
CA THR A 216 5.93 15.30 -17.01
C THR A 216 5.54 15.09 -18.46
N GLU A 217 5.60 13.85 -18.96
CA GLU A 217 5.18 13.47 -20.31
C GLU A 217 3.68 13.83 -20.56
N LEU A 218 2.80 13.59 -19.58
CA LEU A 218 1.39 14.04 -19.62
C LEU A 218 1.27 15.55 -19.90
N LYS A 219 2.03 16.36 -19.15
CA LYS A 219 1.96 17.83 -19.29
C LYS A 219 2.57 18.32 -20.61
N GLU A 220 3.66 17.70 -21.04
CA GLU A 220 4.30 17.98 -22.34
C GLU A 220 3.35 17.65 -23.50
N ALA A 221 2.50 16.64 -23.36
CA ALA A 221 1.43 16.32 -24.31
C ALA A 221 0.19 17.24 -24.22
N GLY A 222 0.19 18.24 -23.30
CA GLY A 222 -0.93 19.16 -23.10
C GLY A 222 -1.99 18.69 -22.10
N GLY A 223 -1.81 17.50 -21.51
CA GLY A 223 -2.70 16.96 -20.48
C GLY A 223 -2.66 17.76 -19.18
N LYS A 224 -3.66 17.55 -18.32
CA LYS A 224 -3.87 18.31 -17.08
C LYS A 224 -3.63 17.45 -15.85
N LEU A 225 -3.07 18.06 -14.81
CA LEU A 225 -2.84 17.43 -13.52
C LEU A 225 -3.60 18.18 -12.42
N ILE A 226 -4.53 17.50 -11.77
CA ILE A 226 -5.22 17.95 -10.56
C ILE A 226 -4.65 17.16 -9.40
N VAL A 227 -4.18 17.82 -8.33
CA VAL A 227 -3.70 17.17 -7.12
C VAL A 227 -4.60 17.52 -5.93
N VAL A 228 -5.06 16.50 -5.23
CA VAL A 228 -5.85 16.61 -4.00
C VAL A 228 -4.97 16.18 -2.82
N ASP A 229 -4.49 17.11 -2.02
CA ASP A 229 -3.65 16.86 -0.85
C ASP A 229 -3.76 18.04 0.13
N PRO A 230 -3.93 17.85 1.45
CA PRO A 230 -3.99 18.95 2.43
C PRO A 230 -2.69 19.77 2.51
N ARG A 231 -1.61 19.25 1.96
CA ARG A 231 -0.29 19.88 1.90
C ARG A 231 0.05 20.24 0.44
N ARG A 232 0.71 21.37 0.24
CA ARG A 232 1.33 21.71 -1.05
C ARG A 232 2.65 20.95 -1.18
N THR A 233 2.54 19.66 -1.54
CA THR A 233 3.70 18.76 -1.71
C THR A 233 4.44 19.08 -3.02
N ARG A 234 5.68 18.56 -3.17
CA ARG A 234 6.45 18.68 -4.42
C ARG A 234 5.70 18.16 -5.66
N THR A 235 4.78 17.23 -5.48
CA THR A 235 3.88 16.78 -6.56
C THR A 235 2.79 17.81 -6.81
N ALA A 236 2.21 18.40 -5.76
CA ALA A 236 1.18 19.45 -5.88
C ALA A 236 1.72 20.75 -6.49
N GLU A 237 3.00 21.07 -6.32
CA GLU A 237 3.67 22.21 -6.98
C GLU A 237 3.66 22.11 -8.51
N GLN A 238 3.57 20.90 -9.06
CA GLN A 238 3.51 20.65 -10.50
C GLN A 238 2.10 20.62 -11.06
N ALA A 239 1.06 20.70 -10.20
CA ALA A 239 -0.34 20.61 -10.59
C ALA A 239 -0.83 21.86 -11.32
N ASP A 240 -1.74 21.68 -12.27
CA ASP A 240 -2.52 22.76 -12.91
C ASP A 240 -3.64 23.26 -11.98
N LEU A 241 -4.06 22.38 -11.03
CA LEU A 241 -4.99 22.71 -9.96
C LEU A 241 -4.64 21.91 -8.71
N HIS A 242 -4.44 22.59 -7.57
CA HIS A 242 -4.23 21.97 -6.26
C HIS A 242 -5.45 22.21 -5.37
N LEU A 243 -6.16 21.16 -5.00
CA LEU A 243 -7.24 21.17 -4.02
C LEU A 243 -6.69 20.74 -2.65
N ALA A 244 -6.81 21.61 -1.65
CA ALA A 244 -6.27 21.37 -0.30
C ALA A 244 -7.40 21.14 0.73
N PRO A 245 -8.06 19.96 0.74
CA PRO A 245 -9.16 19.68 1.65
C PRO A 245 -8.66 19.53 3.10
N ARG A 246 -9.54 19.77 4.07
CA ARG A 246 -9.31 19.40 5.46
C ARG A 246 -9.10 17.86 5.53
N PRO A 247 -8.09 17.35 6.27
CA PRO A 247 -7.91 15.91 6.45
C PRO A 247 -9.20 15.21 6.90
N GLY A 248 -9.52 14.06 6.28
CA GLY A 248 -10.72 13.29 6.58
C GLY A 248 -11.99 13.73 5.85
N THR A 249 -11.91 14.67 4.91
CA THR A 249 -13.08 15.16 4.16
C THR A 249 -13.09 14.76 2.67
N ASP A 250 -12.19 13.87 2.27
CA ASP A 250 -12.04 13.39 0.88
C ASP A 250 -13.34 12.78 0.32
N LEU A 251 -14.15 12.12 1.18
CA LEU A 251 -15.44 11.57 0.79
C LEU A 251 -16.44 12.67 0.39
N ALA A 252 -16.53 13.75 1.19
CA ALA A 252 -17.37 14.89 0.87
C ALA A 252 -16.93 15.58 -0.43
N LEU A 253 -15.62 15.71 -0.64
CA LEU A 253 -15.04 16.27 -1.86
C LEU A 253 -15.46 15.46 -3.09
N ALA A 254 -15.28 14.14 -3.08
CA ALA A 254 -15.66 13.27 -4.20
C ALA A 254 -17.17 13.34 -4.51
N LEU A 255 -18.02 13.34 -3.45
CA LEU A 255 -19.47 13.50 -3.60
C LEU A 255 -19.87 14.86 -4.18
N GLY A 256 -19.19 15.95 -3.79
CA GLY A 256 -19.41 17.29 -4.35
C GLY A 256 -19.00 17.40 -5.81
N LEU A 257 -17.90 16.78 -6.22
CA LEU A 257 -17.53 16.70 -7.63
C LEU A 257 -18.56 15.91 -8.43
N LEU A 258 -19.05 14.78 -7.92
CA LEU A 258 -20.10 14.00 -8.55
C LEU A 258 -21.44 14.76 -8.61
N HIS A 259 -21.80 15.53 -7.56
CA HIS A 259 -22.94 16.45 -7.60
C HIS A 259 -22.84 17.41 -8.79
N LEU A 260 -21.69 18.05 -8.97
CA LEU A 260 -21.48 19.00 -10.08
C LEU A 260 -21.56 18.30 -11.44
N VAL A 261 -21.00 17.08 -11.58
CA VAL A 261 -21.16 16.27 -12.81
C VAL A 261 -22.63 16.06 -13.16
N VAL A 262 -23.46 15.72 -12.17
CA VAL A 262 -24.90 15.55 -12.37
C VAL A 262 -25.61 16.88 -12.68
N ALA A 263 -25.33 17.92 -11.90
CA ALA A 263 -26.00 19.21 -12.02
C ALA A 263 -25.68 19.95 -13.35
N GLU A 264 -24.47 19.71 -13.87
CA GLU A 264 -24.01 20.31 -15.13
C GLU A 264 -24.29 19.43 -16.38
N GLY A 265 -25.02 18.29 -16.20
CA GLY A 265 -25.41 17.41 -17.30
C GLY A 265 -24.22 16.68 -17.96
N ARG A 266 -23.20 16.36 -17.21
CA ARG A 266 -21.96 15.72 -17.69
C ARG A 266 -21.91 14.21 -17.46
N VAL A 267 -23.05 13.59 -17.09
CA VAL A 267 -23.19 12.14 -16.94
C VAL A 267 -23.16 11.47 -18.31
N ASP A 268 -22.41 10.39 -18.46
CA ASP A 268 -22.47 9.52 -19.64
C ASP A 268 -23.63 8.52 -19.44
N GLU A 269 -24.85 8.98 -19.76
CA GLU A 269 -26.09 8.22 -19.51
C GLU A 269 -26.10 6.87 -20.24
N GLU A 270 -25.55 6.79 -21.47
CA GLU A 270 -25.46 5.54 -22.22
C GLU A 270 -24.56 4.52 -21.54
N PHE A 271 -23.38 4.95 -21.05
CA PHE A 271 -22.47 4.08 -20.32
C PHE A 271 -23.11 3.63 -18.99
N VAL A 272 -23.73 4.55 -18.27
CA VAL A 272 -24.39 4.25 -16.99
C VAL A 272 -25.49 3.19 -17.17
N GLU A 273 -26.33 3.35 -18.17
CA GLU A 273 -27.42 2.39 -18.45
C GLU A 273 -26.89 1.01 -18.88
N ARG A 274 -25.89 0.98 -19.77
CA ARG A 274 -25.42 -0.28 -20.39
C ARG A 274 -24.38 -1.02 -19.57
N ARG A 275 -23.50 -0.32 -18.84
CA ARG A 275 -22.30 -0.87 -18.23
C ARG A 275 -22.34 -0.89 -16.68
N THR A 276 -23.38 -0.32 -16.05
CA THR A 276 -23.41 -0.16 -14.59
C THR A 276 -24.73 -0.56 -13.96
N SER A 277 -24.74 -0.67 -12.63
CA SER A 277 -25.93 -0.85 -11.78
C SER A 277 -25.84 0.00 -10.51
N GLY A 278 -26.98 0.34 -9.86
CA GLY A 278 -27.03 1.09 -8.60
C GLY A 278 -26.87 2.62 -8.76
N TRP A 279 -27.07 3.16 -9.98
CA TRP A 279 -26.97 4.60 -10.25
C TRP A 279 -27.99 5.47 -9.50
N PRO A 280 -29.31 5.12 -9.42
CA PRO A 280 -30.29 5.99 -8.76
C PRO A 280 -29.93 6.34 -7.32
N GLU A 281 -29.49 5.35 -6.54
CA GLU A 281 -29.12 5.51 -5.14
C GLU A 281 -27.84 6.33 -4.99
N ALA A 282 -26.82 6.05 -5.81
CA ALA A 282 -25.56 6.79 -5.82
C ALA A 282 -25.76 8.25 -6.25
N ARG A 283 -26.62 8.49 -7.25
CA ARG A 283 -27.02 9.83 -7.67
C ARG A 283 -27.72 10.59 -6.55
N ALA A 284 -28.69 9.96 -5.88
CA ALA A 284 -29.39 10.57 -4.75
C ALA A 284 -28.42 10.94 -3.62
N ALA A 285 -27.47 10.07 -3.29
CA ALA A 285 -26.45 10.34 -2.29
C ALA A 285 -25.54 11.54 -2.69
N ALA A 286 -25.11 11.61 -3.94
CA ALA A 286 -24.32 12.74 -4.44
C ALA A 286 -25.11 14.06 -4.42
N MET A 287 -26.38 14.03 -4.81
CA MET A 287 -27.24 15.23 -4.84
C MET A 287 -27.49 15.84 -3.44
N ALA A 288 -27.35 15.06 -2.38
CA ALA A 288 -27.37 15.56 -1.01
C ALA A 288 -26.12 16.36 -0.60
N HIS A 289 -25.06 16.42 -1.45
CA HIS A 289 -23.79 17.09 -1.17
C HIS A 289 -23.58 18.26 -2.15
N TRP A 290 -24.40 19.31 -2.02
CA TRP A 290 -24.29 20.49 -2.89
C TRP A 290 -22.99 21.29 -2.63
N PRO A 291 -22.50 22.04 -3.61
CA PRO A 291 -21.15 22.62 -3.61
C PRO A 291 -20.81 23.47 -2.37
N GLU A 292 -21.73 24.31 -1.88
CA GLU A 292 -21.51 25.17 -0.72
C GLU A 292 -21.47 24.38 0.60
N LEU A 293 -22.16 23.25 0.71
CA LEU A 293 -22.01 22.31 1.80
C LEU A 293 -20.63 21.68 1.78
N VAL A 294 -20.18 21.25 0.60
CA VAL A 294 -18.86 20.64 0.41
C VAL A 294 -17.73 21.62 0.71
N GLU A 295 -17.84 22.89 0.26
CA GLU A 295 -16.90 23.96 0.63
C GLU A 295 -16.80 24.11 2.16
N ARG A 296 -17.94 24.13 2.86
CA ARG A 296 -17.97 24.25 4.32
C ARG A 296 -17.30 23.08 5.03
N ILE A 297 -17.50 21.85 4.53
CA ILE A 297 -16.91 20.63 5.10
C ILE A 297 -15.41 20.56 4.81
N THR A 298 -15.02 20.80 3.55
CA THR A 298 -13.68 20.53 3.05
C THR A 298 -12.75 21.75 3.16
N GLY A 299 -13.31 22.96 3.12
CA GLY A 299 -12.57 24.21 2.94
C GLY A 299 -12.06 24.43 1.52
N VAL A 300 -12.53 23.66 0.53
CA VAL A 300 -12.21 23.85 -0.90
C VAL A 300 -13.27 24.75 -1.53
N PRO A 301 -12.91 25.91 -2.13
CA PRO A 301 -13.87 26.86 -2.69
C PRO A 301 -14.69 26.28 -3.86
N VAL A 302 -15.98 26.63 -3.96
CA VAL A 302 -16.87 26.18 -5.06
C VAL A 302 -16.28 26.45 -6.45
N PRO A 303 -15.65 27.60 -6.74
CA PRO A 303 -15.02 27.83 -8.05
C PRO A 303 -13.93 26.80 -8.40
N GLU A 304 -13.16 26.34 -7.40
CA GLU A 304 -12.13 25.30 -7.60
C GLU A 304 -12.74 23.92 -7.84
N LEU A 305 -13.86 23.60 -7.16
CA LEU A 305 -14.63 22.37 -7.42
C LEU A 305 -15.14 22.34 -8.87
N ARG A 306 -15.74 23.42 -9.35
CA ARG A 306 -16.21 23.55 -10.75
C ARG A 306 -15.05 23.45 -11.74
N LYS A 307 -13.92 24.13 -11.46
CA LYS A 307 -12.72 24.04 -12.30
C LYS A 307 -12.22 22.60 -12.41
N ALA A 308 -12.22 21.85 -11.30
CA ALA A 308 -11.82 20.44 -11.31
C ALA A 308 -12.74 19.59 -12.20
N VAL A 309 -14.07 19.74 -12.06
CA VAL A 309 -15.05 19.04 -12.90
C VAL A 309 -14.88 19.38 -14.37
N THR A 310 -14.73 20.67 -14.70
CA THR A 310 -14.48 21.13 -16.09
C THR A 310 -13.23 20.47 -16.67
N MET A 311 -12.08 20.55 -15.95
CA MET A 311 -10.83 19.95 -16.42
C MET A 311 -10.95 18.44 -16.62
N PHE A 312 -11.64 17.73 -15.71
CA PHE A 312 -11.81 16.28 -15.76
C PHE A 312 -12.74 15.82 -16.88
N CYS A 313 -13.88 16.52 -17.06
CA CYS A 313 -14.90 16.11 -18.01
C CYS A 313 -14.63 16.58 -19.45
N ASP A 314 -13.98 17.75 -19.65
CA ASP A 314 -13.67 18.27 -20.98
C ASP A 314 -12.50 17.54 -21.66
N ALA A 315 -11.67 16.84 -20.89
CA ALA A 315 -10.63 16.00 -21.43
C ALA A 315 -11.23 14.76 -22.15
N GLU A 316 -10.68 14.39 -23.29
CA GLU A 316 -11.10 13.20 -24.05
C GLU A 316 -11.00 11.92 -23.21
N SER A 317 -9.93 11.81 -22.42
CA SER A 317 -9.69 10.71 -21.49
C SER A 317 -9.26 11.26 -20.12
N SER A 318 -9.64 10.57 -19.05
CA SER A 318 -9.32 11.04 -17.69
C SER A 318 -9.15 9.88 -16.71
N MET A 319 -8.22 10.04 -15.78
CA MET A 319 -7.94 9.07 -14.72
C MET A 319 -8.08 9.68 -13.34
N VAL A 320 -8.61 8.90 -12.39
CA VAL A 320 -8.50 9.17 -10.95
C VAL A 320 -7.55 8.17 -10.34
N LEU A 321 -6.48 8.65 -9.71
CA LEU A 321 -5.46 7.83 -9.06
C LEU A 321 -5.44 8.13 -7.56
N THR A 322 -5.90 7.19 -6.72
CA THR A 322 -5.84 7.37 -5.27
C THR A 322 -4.58 6.74 -4.65
N ALA A 323 -4.22 7.25 -3.49
CA ALA A 323 -3.21 6.64 -2.63
C ALA A 323 -3.63 6.75 -1.15
N ARG A 324 -2.68 6.71 -0.23
CA ARG A 324 -2.94 6.55 1.22
C ARG A 324 -3.78 7.66 1.85
N GLY A 325 -3.81 8.88 1.29
CA GLY A 325 -4.58 9.99 1.85
C GLY A 325 -6.05 9.63 2.09
N PRO A 326 -6.84 9.34 1.03
CA PRO A 326 -8.26 9.00 1.14
C PRO A 326 -8.52 7.58 1.66
N GLU A 327 -7.52 6.68 1.62
CA GLU A 327 -7.69 5.27 1.93
C GLU A 327 -7.52 4.93 3.41
N GLN A 328 -6.55 5.58 4.10
CA GLN A 328 -6.23 5.31 5.51
C GLN A 328 -7.13 6.14 6.45
N GLN A 329 -8.43 5.97 6.30
CA GLN A 329 -9.50 6.60 7.09
C GLN A 329 -10.50 5.54 7.54
N SER A 330 -11.21 5.78 8.64
CA SER A 330 -12.27 4.90 9.15
C SER A 330 -13.49 4.74 8.21
N LYS A 331 -13.46 5.45 7.08
CA LYS A 331 -14.43 5.41 5.98
C LYS A 331 -13.73 5.29 4.61
N GLY A 332 -12.52 4.72 4.61
CA GLY A 332 -11.66 4.67 3.41
C GLY A 332 -12.28 3.92 2.25
N THR A 333 -13.00 2.81 2.51
CA THR A 333 -13.72 2.05 1.47
C THR A 333 -14.80 2.90 0.80
N ASP A 334 -15.61 3.63 1.57
CA ASP A 334 -16.63 4.52 1.04
C ASP A 334 -16.03 5.72 0.30
N THR A 335 -14.92 6.26 0.82
CA THR A 335 -14.18 7.36 0.17
C THR A 335 -13.69 6.95 -1.21
N VAL A 336 -13.05 5.79 -1.32
CA VAL A 336 -12.61 5.25 -2.61
C VAL A 336 -13.79 4.94 -3.52
N GLY A 337 -14.88 4.38 -2.98
CA GLY A 337 -16.13 4.13 -3.72
C GLY A 337 -16.71 5.39 -4.35
N ALA A 338 -16.64 6.55 -3.66
CA ALA A 338 -17.08 7.83 -4.22
C ALA A 338 -16.20 8.31 -5.40
N TRP A 339 -14.89 8.11 -5.34
CA TRP A 339 -13.98 8.40 -6.46
C TRP A 339 -14.20 7.45 -7.65
N ILE A 340 -14.51 6.17 -7.39
CA ILE A 340 -14.92 5.22 -8.44
C ILE A 340 -16.24 5.66 -9.06
N ASN A 341 -17.24 6.09 -8.27
CA ASN A 341 -18.52 6.59 -8.75
C ASN A 341 -18.35 7.77 -9.73
N LEU A 342 -17.39 8.67 -9.48
CA LEU A 342 -17.07 9.78 -10.40
C LEU A 342 -16.63 9.23 -11.78
N CYS A 343 -15.75 8.23 -11.80
CA CYS A 343 -15.29 7.58 -13.03
C CYS A 343 -16.41 6.81 -13.75
N LEU A 344 -17.32 6.18 -12.99
CA LEU A 344 -18.45 5.45 -13.56
C LEU A 344 -19.49 6.39 -14.16
N ALA A 345 -19.86 7.46 -13.45
CA ALA A 345 -20.86 8.42 -13.91
C ALA A 345 -20.42 9.17 -15.18
N THR A 346 -19.12 9.36 -15.38
CA THR A 346 -18.55 10.03 -16.55
C THR A 346 -18.08 9.07 -17.64
N GLY A 347 -18.41 7.77 -17.54
CA GLY A 347 -18.05 6.75 -18.52
C GLY A 347 -16.54 6.49 -18.67
N ARG A 348 -15.73 6.82 -17.66
CA ARG A 348 -14.27 6.69 -17.74
C ARG A 348 -13.76 5.28 -17.40
N ALA A 349 -14.45 4.53 -16.54
CA ALA A 349 -14.02 3.18 -16.15
C ALA A 349 -14.16 2.19 -17.33
N GLY A 350 -13.15 1.32 -17.52
CA GLY A 350 -13.15 0.31 -18.57
C GLY A 350 -13.06 0.88 -19.99
N ARG A 351 -12.38 2.01 -20.15
CA ARG A 351 -12.00 2.59 -21.45
C ARG A 351 -10.49 2.78 -21.54
N PRO A 352 -9.91 2.72 -22.75
CA PRO A 352 -8.49 3.03 -22.94
C PRO A 352 -8.14 4.42 -22.39
N LEU A 353 -6.96 4.57 -21.80
CA LEU A 353 -6.43 5.82 -21.26
C LEU A 353 -7.32 6.50 -20.21
N SER A 354 -8.27 5.78 -19.63
CA SER A 354 -9.26 6.33 -18.68
C SER A 354 -9.53 5.37 -17.53
N GLY A 355 -10.07 5.86 -16.42
CA GLY A 355 -10.56 5.03 -15.33
C GLY A 355 -10.07 5.42 -13.94
N TYR A 356 -10.30 4.51 -13.02
CA TYR A 356 -9.83 4.61 -11.64
C TYR A 356 -8.69 3.62 -11.40
N GLY A 357 -7.67 4.05 -10.66
CA GLY A 357 -6.57 3.21 -10.21
C GLY A 357 -6.07 3.56 -8.82
N CYS A 358 -5.47 2.57 -8.14
CA CYS A 358 -4.84 2.75 -6.83
C CYS A 358 -3.32 2.60 -6.92
N LEU A 359 -2.60 3.60 -6.43
CA LEU A 359 -1.13 3.60 -6.36
C LEU A 359 -0.66 2.80 -5.13
N THR A 360 -0.45 1.50 -5.28
CA THR A 360 0.11 0.62 -4.24
C THR A 360 1.44 1.17 -3.72
N GLY A 361 1.74 1.01 -2.43
CA GLY A 361 2.92 1.63 -1.82
C GLY A 361 4.08 0.69 -1.54
N GLN A 362 3.82 -0.50 -1.01
CA GLN A 362 4.85 -1.47 -0.62
C GLN A 362 5.32 -2.30 -1.81
N GLY A 363 6.54 -2.83 -1.76
CA GLY A 363 7.17 -3.58 -2.84
C GLY A 363 6.28 -4.65 -3.45
N ASN A 364 5.82 -5.60 -2.64
CA ASN A 364 4.86 -6.64 -3.05
C ASN A 364 3.46 -6.42 -2.44
N GLY A 365 3.04 -5.17 -2.30
CA GLY A 365 1.72 -4.86 -1.75
C GLY A 365 0.57 -5.37 -2.61
N GLN A 366 0.79 -5.59 -3.91
CA GLN A 366 -0.16 -6.23 -4.82
C GLN A 366 -0.14 -7.75 -4.62
N GLY A 367 0.97 -8.43 -4.86
CA GLY A 367 1.06 -9.89 -4.76
C GLY A 367 0.81 -10.44 -3.35
N GLY A 368 1.25 -9.73 -2.31
CA GLY A 368 1.01 -10.17 -0.93
C GLY A 368 -0.47 -10.34 -0.56
N ARG A 369 -1.40 -9.63 -1.22
CA ARG A 369 -2.84 -9.81 -1.00
C ARG A 369 -3.50 -10.82 -1.95
N GLU A 370 -2.78 -11.27 -2.97
CA GLU A 370 -3.28 -12.22 -3.96
C GLU A 370 -3.12 -13.69 -3.52
N HIS A 371 -2.14 -13.97 -2.65
CA HIS A 371 -1.62 -15.31 -2.41
C HIS A 371 -1.83 -15.87 -1.00
N GLY A 372 -2.85 -15.39 -0.26
CA GLY A 372 -3.37 -16.11 0.90
C GLY A 372 -2.74 -15.78 2.26
N GLN A 373 -1.85 -14.79 2.38
CA GLN A 373 -1.43 -14.30 3.72
C GLN A 373 -2.43 -13.35 4.39
N LYS A 374 -3.52 -13.00 3.73
CA LYS A 374 -4.58 -12.14 4.27
C LYS A 374 -5.62 -12.97 5.03
N ALA A 375 -6.16 -12.44 6.11
CA ALA A 375 -7.03 -13.16 7.07
C ALA A 375 -8.26 -13.84 6.44
N ASP A 376 -8.80 -13.28 5.37
CA ASP A 376 -10.08 -13.63 4.76
C ASP A 376 -9.95 -14.20 3.32
N GLN A 377 -8.71 -14.52 2.89
CA GLN A 377 -8.45 -14.92 1.51
C GLN A 377 -7.53 -16.13 1.38
N LEU A 378 -7.77 -16.91 0.31
CA LEU A 378 -6.96 -17.98 -0.21
C LEU A 378 -6.18 -17.51 -1.47
N PRO A 379 -5.21 -18.29 -1.98
CA PRO A 379 -4.50 -17.97 -3.22
C PRO A 379 -5.43 -17.69 -4.40
N GLY A 380 -5.03 -16.77 -5.29
CA GLY A 380 -5.79 -16.37 -6.46
C GLY A 380 -6.95 -15.43 -6.15
N TYR A 381 -6.92 -14.66 -5.05
CA TYR A 381 -8.01 -13.80 -4.56
C TYR A 381 -9.30 -14.56 -4.18
N ARG A 382 -9.22 -15.88 -4.02
CA ARG A 382 -10.37 -16.68 -3.59
C ARG A 382 -10.82 -16.30 -2.18
N LYS A 383 -12.11 -16.35 -1.93
CA LYS A 383 -12.67 -16.13 -0.61
C LYS A 383 -12.56 -17.39 0.25
N LEU A 384 -12.19 -17.21 1.52
CA LEU A 384 -12.01 -18.32 2.46
C LEU A 384 -13.35 -18.93 2.92
N ASP A 385 -14.45 -18.18 2.80
CA ASP A 385 -15.84 -18.59 3.09
C ASP A 385 -16.57 -19.19 1.87
N ASP A 386 -15.95 -19.22 0.69
CA ASP A 386 -16.46 -19.88 -0.50
C ASP A 386 -16.11 -21.39 -0.49
N PRO A 387 -17.10 -22.31 -0.44
CA PRO A 387 -16.86 -23.75 -0.42
C PRO A 387 -16.09 -24.27 -1.67
N ALA A 388 -16.37 -23.72 -2.85
CA ALA A 388 -15.69 -24.13 -4.07
C ALA A 388 -14.22 -23.69 -4.07
N ALA A 389 -13.92 -22.50 -3.59
CA ALA A 389 -12.57 -21.99 -3.40
C ALA A 389 -11.79 -22.85 -2.38
N ARG A 390 -12.42 -23.23 -1.27
CA ARG A 390 -11.82 -24.12 -0.26
C ARG A 390 -11.50 -25.48 -0.85
N ALA A 391 -12.44 -26.11 -1.53
CA ALA A 391 -12.27 -27.41 -2.15
C ALA A 391 -11.12 -27.42 -3.18
N HIS A 392 -11.03 -26.39 -4.03
CA HIS A 392 -9.95 -26.24 -5.01
C HIS A 392 -8.56 -26.14 -4.34
N VAL A 393 -8.43 -25.25 -3.39
CA VAL A 393 -7.14 -25.01 -2.72
C VAL A 393 -6.73 -26.18 -1.83
N ALA A 394 -7.68 -26.81 -1.11
CA ALA A 394 -7.45 -27.99 -0.29
C ALA A 394 -6.93 -29.17 -1.15
N ALA A 395 -7.50 -29.39 -2.35
CA ALA A 395 -7.04 -30.41 -3.28
C ALA A 395 -5.57 -30.17 -3.73
N VAL A 396 -5.17 -28.89 -3.98
CA VAL A 396 -3.79 -28.55 -4.33
C VAL A 396 -2.85 -28.77 -3.13
N TRP A 397 -3.29 -28.42 -1.92
CA TRP A 397 -2.50 -28.57 -0.69
C TRP A 397 -2.47 -30.00 -0.13
N GLY A 398 -3.31 -30.90 -0.66
CA GLY A 398 -3.41 -32.30 -0.21
C GLY A 398 -4.01 -32.43 1.20
N VAL A 399 -5.00 -31.60 1.52
CA VAL A 399 -5.76 -31.61 2.79
C VAL A 399 -7.26 -31.65 2.54
N GLU A 400 -8.05 -31.99 3.56
CA GLU A 400 -9.50 -31.91 3.45
C GLU A 400 -9.99 -30.46 3.55
N PRO A 401 -11.00 -30.04 2.78
CA PRO A 401 -11.55 -28.67 2.82
C PRO A 401 -12.00 -28.22 4.22
N ASP A 402 -12.53 -29.14 5.01
CA ASP A 402 -13.02 -28.85 6.37
C ASP A 402 -11.88 -28.66 7.39
N ASP A 403 -10.67 -29.15 7.11
CA ASP A 403 -9.49 -28.92 7.95
C ASP A 403 -8.96 -27.47 7.86
N LEU A 404 -9.29 -26.74 6.79
CA LEU A 404 -8.90 -25.35 6.65
C LEU A 404 -9.70 -24.48 7.64
N PRO A 405 -9.05 -23.59 8.42
CA PRO A 405 -9.75 -22.66 9.31
C PRO A 405 -10.59 -21.66 8.53
N GLY A 406 -11.56 -21.04 9.19
CA GLY A 406 -12.34 -19.92 8.67
C GLY A 406 -11.54 -18.61 8.62
N PRO A 407 -12.18 -17.49 8.24
CA PRO A 407 -11.58 -16.15 8.30
C PRO A 407 -11.15 -15.78 9.73
N GLY A 408 -9.98 -15.15 9.86
CA GLY A 408 -9.43 -14.70 11.14
C GLY A 408 -9.52 -13.18 11.35
N ARG A 409 -8.80 -12.69 12.37
CA ARG A 409 -8.71 -11.27 12.70
C ARG A 409 -7.87 -10.52 11.66
N SER A 410 -8.28 -9.28 11.36
CA SER A 410 -7.45 -8.38 10.55
C SER A 410 -6.19 -7.96 11.30
N ALA A 411 -5.19 -7.43 10.58
CA ALA A 411 -3.87 -7.14 11.12
C ALA A 411 -3.88 -6.33 12.44
N TYR A 412 -4.71 -5.28 12.57
CA TYR A 412 -4.76 -4.52 13.82
C TYR A 412 -5.51 -5.27 14.92
N GLU A 413 -6.59 -5.95 14.58
CA GLU A 413 -7.35 -6.79 15.54
C GLU A 413 -6.50 -7.95 16.06
N LEU A 414 -5.66 -8.54 15.20
CA LEU A 414 -4.69 -9.56 15.58
C LEU A 414 -3.65 -8.99 16.56
N LEU A 415 -3.08 -7.80 16.27
CA LEU A 415 -2.12 -7.15 17.17
C LEU A 415 -2.77 -6.71 18.51
N ASP A 416 -4.03 -6.35 18.51
CA ASP A 416 -4.78 -5.99 19.73
C ASP A 416 -5.09 -7.21 20.62
N ALA A 417 -5.27 -8.40 20.01
CA ALA A 417 -5.54 -9.66 20.69
C ALA A 417 -4.29 -10.35 21.30
N LEU A 418 -3.07 -9.85 21.01
CA LEU A 418 -1.83 -10.43 21.54
C LEU A 418 -1.78 -10.38 23.08
N GLY A 419 -1.31 -11.47 23.68
CA GLY A 419 -1.27 -11.65 25.14
C GLY A 419 -2.62 -11.89 25.80
N GLN A 420 -3.69 -12.01 25.01
CA GLN A 420 -5.05 -12.36 25.43
C GLN A 420 -5.47 -13.65 24.73
N ASP A 421 -6.21 -13.54 23.63
CA ASP A 421 -6.64 -14.70 22.84
C ASP A 421 -5.50 -15.29 22.02
N VAL A 422 -4.57 -14.45 21.54
CA VAL A 422 -3.36 -14.87 20.81
C VAL A 422 -2.15 -14.77 21.72
N ARG A 423 -1.53 -15.91 22.01
CA ARG A 423 -0.49 -16.08 23.03
C ARG A 423 0.90 -16.27 22.45
N ALA A 424 1.00 -16.82 21.23
CA ALA A 424 2.26 -16.93 20.50
C ALA A 424 2.15 -16.28 19.12
N LEU A 425 3.26 -15.72 18.62
CA LEU A 425 3.30 -15.05 17.30
C LEU A 425 4.55 -15.46 16.52
N LEU A 426 4.37 -15.92 15.29
CA LEU A 426 5.41 -15.99 14.26
C LEU A 426 5.29 -14.76 13.33
N LEU A 427 6.33 -13.94 13.27
CA LEU A 427 6.36 -12.71 12.49
C LEU A 427 7.47 -12.78 11.44
N MET A 428 7.15 -12.48 10.17
CA MET A 428 8.08 -12.51 9.04
C MET A 428 8.00 -11.21 8.20
N GLY A 429 9.12 -10.52 8.05
CA GLY A 429 9.26 -9.37 7.15
C GLY A 429 8.45 -8.12 7.53
N SER A 430 8.15 -7.91 8.80
CA SER A 430 7.38 -6.75 9.29
C SER A 430 7.92 -6.19 10.61
N ASN A 431 7.64 -4.89 10.87
CA ASN A 431 8.03 -4.21 12.10
C ASN A 431 6.83 -3.42 12.68
N PRO A 432 5.81 -4.12 13.25
CA PRO A 432 4.57 -3.51 13.72
C PRO A 432 4.78 -2.52 14.87
N LEU A 433 5.82 -2.64 15.67
CA LEU A 433 6.14 -1.68 16.73
C LEU A 433 6.34 -0.25 16.22
N VAL A 434 6.79 -0.10 14.96
CA VAL A 434 6.92 1.21 14.32
C VAL A 434 5.74 1.50 13.38
N SER A 435 5.22 0.48 12.69
CA SER A 435 4.27 0.66 11.58
C SER A 435 2.79 0.61 11.97
N ALA A 436 2.43 0.03 13.13
CA ALA A 436 1.04 -0.05 13.57
C ALA A 436 0.59 1.23 14.30
N PRO A 437 -0.72 1.59 14.22
CA PRO A 437 -1.26 2.72 14.98
C PRO A 437 -1.28 2.42 16.48
N ARG A 438 -1.37 3.46 17.32
CA ARG A 438 -1.35 3.32 18.77
C ARG A 438 -0.14 2.49 19.25
N ALA A 439 1.04 2.81 18.73
CA ALA A 439 2.23 1.96 18.80
C ALA A 439 2.68 1.58 20.22
N ALA A 440 2.44 2.43 21.22
CA ALA A 440 2.73 2.10 22.64
C ALA A 440 1.84 0.94 23.16
N HIS A 441 0.58 0.89 22.74
CA HIS A 441 -0.33 -0.21 23.06
C HIS A 441 0.12 -1.51 22.36
N VAL A 442 0.46 -1.44 21.07
CA VAL A 442 0.99 -2.60 20.33
C VAL A 442 2.27 -3.12 20.96
N GLU A 443 3.15 -2.23 21.43
CA GLU A 443 4.36 -2.62 22.20
C GLU A 443 3.99 -3.39 23.47
N SER A 444 3.02 -2.89 24.26
CA SER A 444 2.53 -3.58 25.46
C SER A 444 1.95 -4.96 25.13
N ARG A 445 1.23 -5.09 24.01
CA ARG A 445 0.67 -6.36 23.54
C ARG A 445 1.77 -7.36 23.13
N LEU A 446 2.75 -6.91 22.36
CA LEU A 446 3.90 -7.76 21.97
C LEU A 446 4.67 -8.27 23.21
N ARG A 447 4.86 -7.41 24.22
CA ARG A 447 5.52 -7.78 25.48
C ARG A 447 4.71 -8.74 26.35
N SER A 448 3.40 -8.86 26.14
CA SER A 448 2.51 -9.75 26.90
C SER A 448 2.32 -11.12 26.24
N LEU A 449 2.98 -11.39 25.12
CA LEU A 449 3.01 -12.73 24.51
C LEU A 449 3.77 -13.74 25.41
N ASP A 450 3.30 -14.98 25.39
CA ASP A 450 4.01 -16.11 26.01
C ASP A 450 5.21 -16.54 25.14
N PHE A 451 5.12 -16.31 23.80
CA PHE A 451 6.20 -16.63 22.86
C PHE A 451 6.15 -15.74 21.61
N LEU A 452 7.29 -15.18 21.21
CA LEU A 452 7.47 -14.38 20.00
C LEU A 452 8.68 -14.85 19.19
N ALA A 453 8.47 -15.28 17.95
CA ALA A 453 9.52 -15.56 16.96
C ALA A 453 9.46 -14.53 15.82
N VAL A 454 10.63 -14.00 15.44
CA VAL A 454 10.74 -12.99 14.37
C VAL A 454 11.81 -13.40 13.37
N ALA A 455 11.45 -13.48 12.08
CA ALA A 455 12.40 -13.58 10.97
C ALA A 455 12.61 -12.17 10.36
N ASP A 456 13.85 -11.68 10.44
CA ASP A 456 14.20 -10.32 9.96
C ASP A 456 15.66 -10.31 9.46
N VAL A 457 16.00 -9.30 8.68
CA VAL A 457 17.36 -9.09 8.14
C VAL A 457 18.25 -8.26 9.06
N VAL A 458 17.65 -7.52 10.00
CA VAL A 458 18.32 -6.71 11.03
C VAL A 458 17.59 -6.88 12.35
N LEU A 459 18.24 -6.59 13.47
CA LEU A 459 17.56 -6.52 14.77
C LEU A 459 16.69 -5.23 14.78
N SER A 460 15.46 -5.38 14.28
CA SER A 460 14.46 -4.30 14.29
C SER A 460 13.86 -4.11 15.67
N GLU A 461 13.09 -3.04 15.87
CA GLU A 461 12.44 -2.74 17.14
C GLU A 461 11.53 -3.88 17.62
N THR A 462 10.83 -4.54 16.68
CA THR A 462 9.99 -5.71 17.01
C THR A 462 10.86 -6.95 17.27
N ALA A 463 11.88 -7.20 16.45
CA ALA A 463 12.79 -8.33 16.64
C ALA A 463 13.52 -8.27 17.99
N ALA A 464 13.84 -7.08 18.48
CA ALA A 464 14.47 -6.90 19.80
C ALA A 464 13.60 -7.35 20.98
N LEU A 465 12.28 -7.52 20.79
CA LEU A 465 11.35 -8.05 21.81
C LEU A 465 11.22 -9.58 21.77
N ALA A 466 11.67 -10.23 20.69
CA ALA A 466 11.42 -11.65 20.43
C ALA A 466 12.19 -12.59 21.37
N ASP A 467 11.66 -13.81 21.52
CA ASP A 467 12.34 -14.93 22.17
C ASP A 467 13.32 -15.61 21.23
N VAL A 468 13.00 -15.63 19.92
CA VAL A 468 13.87 -16.14 18.87
C VAL A 468 13.87 -15.17 17.69
N VAL A 469 15.08 -14.82 17.19
CA VAL A 469 15.27 -14.01 15.98
C VAL A 469 16.05 -14.83 14.95
N LEU A 470 15.50 -14.94 13.75
CA LEU A 470 16.09 -15.69 12.65
C LEU A 470 16.64 -14.74 11.57
N PRO A 471 17.93 -14.91 11.17
CA PRO A 471 18.56 -14.16 10.12
C PRO A 471 18.10 -14.67 8.74
N VAL A 472 17.36 -13.85 7.99
CA VAL A 472 16.87 -14.24 6.66
C VAL A 472 17.58 -13.52 5.52
N ALA A 473 17.50 -14.14 4.32
CA ALA A 473 18.12 -13.63 3.10
C ALA A 473 17.59 -12.26 2.70
N GLN A 474 18.48 -11.42 2.18
CA GLN A 474 18.16 -10.12 1.60
C GLN A 474 17.73 -10.29 0.14
N TRP A 475 17.08 -9.26 -0.37
CA TRP A 475 16.48 -9.17 -1.70
C TRP A 475 17.41 -9.56 -2.88
N ALA A 476 18.72 -9.32 -2.78
CA ALA A 476 19.70 -9.68 -3.83
C ALA A 476 20.28 -11.10 -3.66
N GLU A 477 19.90 -11.82 -2.59
CA GLU A 477 20.47 -13.10 -2.20
C GLU A 477 19.50 -14.26 -2.38
N GLU A 478 18.32 -13.97 -2.92
CA GLU A 478 17.26 -14.97 -3.13
C GLU A 478 16.52 -14.70 -4.44
N THR A 479 16.04 -15.78 -5.06
CA THR A 479 15.16 -15.74 -6.22
C THR A 479 13.70 -15.81 -5.77
N GLY A 480 12.80 -15.15 -6.50
CA GLY A 480 11.36 -15.20 -6.30
C GLY A 480 10.64 -14.16 -7.15
N THR A 481 9.32 -14.16 -7.10
CA THR A 481 8.50 -13.21 -7.89
C THR A 481 7.85 -12.16 -7.02
N MET A 482 7.55 -11.02 -7.62
CA MET A 482 6.78 -9.94 -6.99
C MET A 482 5.82 -9.34 -8.02
N THR A 483 4.67 -8.86 -7.55
CA THR A 483 3.68 -8.18 -8.40
C THR A 483 3.73 -6.68 -8.16
N ASN A 484 3.99 -5.90 -9.21
CA ASN A 484 4.08 -4.45 -9.13
C ASN A 484 2.69 -3.77 -9.08
N LEU A 485 2.66 -2.42 -9.02
CA LEU A 485 1.41 -1.66 -8.88
C LEU A 485 0.45 -1.78 -10.07
N GLU A 486 0.92 -2.17 -11.25
CA GLU A 486 0.09 -2.35 -12.46
C GLU A 486 -0.35 -3.81 -12.69
N GLY A 487 -0.04 -4.72 -11.72
CA GLY A 487 -0.37 -6.14 -11.83
C GLY A 487 0.59 -6.93 -12.72
N ARG A 488 1.78 -6.41 -12.98
CA ARG A 488 2.87 -7.11 -13.69
C ARG A 488 3.66 -7.95 -12.69
N VAL A 489 3.72 -9.25 -12.92
CA VAL A 489 4.52 -10.21 -12.15
C VAL A 489 5.95 -10.17 -12.67
N LEU A 490 6.89 -9.87 -11.79
CA LEU A 490 8.31 -9.67 -12.10
C LEU A 490 9.17 -10.72 -11.39
N LEU A 491 10.23 -11.17 -12.03
CA LEU A 491 11.20 -12.11 -11.48
C LEU A 491 12.38 -11.34 -10.86
N ARG A 492 12.62 -11.59 -9.59
CA ARG A 492 13.84 -11.22 -8.87
C ARG A 492 14.79 -12.40 -8.89
N ARG A 493 15.99 -12.22 -9.41
CA ARG A 493 17.04 -13.24 -9.40
C ARG A 493 18.07 -12.94 -8.33
N ALA A 494 18.55 -13.98 -7.65
CA ALA A 494 19.67 -13.86 -6.74
C ALA A 494 20.93 -13.45 -7.53
N ALA A 495 21.55 -12.36 -7.12
CA ALA A 495 22.82 -11.88 -7.66
C ALA A 495 24.00 -12.18 -6.71
N LEU A 496 23.71 -12.53 -5.47
CA LEU A 496 24.68 -12.81 -4.42
C LEU A 496 24.33 -14.10 -3.66
N THR A 497 25.34 -14.76 -3.14
CA THR A 497 25.14 -15.84 -2.15
C THR A 497 24.95 -15.19 -0.78
N PRO A 498 23.93 -15.60 0.01
CA PRO A 498 23.76 -15.10 1.37
C PRO A 498 24.98 -15.47 2.26
N PRO A 499 25.26 -14.70 3.32
CA PRO A 499 26.27 -15.05 4.32
C PRO A 499 26.04 -16.45 4.91
N PRO A 500 27.09 -17.18 5.33
CA PRO A 500 27.00 -18.60 5.71
C PRO A 500 25.94 -18.96 6.75
N GLY A 501 25.64 -18.06 7.68
CA GLY A 501 24.62 -18.26 8.75
C GLY A 501 23.20 -17.88 8.35
N VAL A 502 22.99 -17.29 7.17
CA VAL A 502 21.68 -16.80 6.72
C VAL A 502 20.95 -17.87 5.89
N ARG A 503 19.61 -17.93 6.00
CA ARG A 503 18.74 -18.83 5.24
C ARG A 503 17.59 -18.07 4.61
N THR A 504 16.94 -18.63 3.58
CA THR A 504 15.71 -18.06 3.01
C THR A 504 14.52 -18.28 3.94
N ASP A 505 13.50 -17.42 3.88
CA ASP A 505 12.25 -17.62 4.61
C ASP A 505 11.55 -18.94 4.22
N LEU A 506 11.65 -19.39 2.97
CA LEU A 506 11.10 -20.67 2.52
C LEU A 506 11.81 -21.84 3.21
N TRP A 507 13.15 -21.79 3.36
CA TRP A 507 13.89 -22.80 4.10
C TRP A 507 13.46 -22.83 5.59
N VAL A 508 13.24 -21.67 6.20
CA VAL A 508 12.74 -21.57 7.59
C VAL A 508 11.38 -22.24 7.72
N LEU A 509 10.43 -21.92 6.83
CA LEU A 509 9.08 -22.50 6.84
C LEU A 509 9.13 -24.02 6.61
N SER A 510 9.98 -24.52 5.69
CA SER A 510 10.21 -25.94 5.47
C SER A 510 10.73 -26.65 6.74
N GLY A 511 11.74 -26.07 7.39
CA GLY A 511 12.33 -26.62 8.63
C GLY A 511 11.37 -26.63 9.81
N LEU A 512 10.52 -25.62 9.95
CA LEU A 512 9.45 -25.56 10.97
C LEU A 512 8.32 -26.55 10.66
N ALA A 513 7.89 -26.66 9.39
CA ALA A 513 6.86 -27.60 8.99
C ALA A 513 7.26 -29.04 9.32
N ALA A 514 8.50 -29.43 8.99
CA ALA A 514 9.02 -30.76 9.32
C ALA A 514 9.01 -31.06 10.83
N ARG A 515 9.39 -30.08 11.69
CA ARG A 515 9.36 -30.22 13.15
C ARG A 515 7.95 -30.33 13.73
N LEU A 516 6.98 -29.76 13.04
CA LEU A 516 5.56 -29.81 13.40
C LEU A 516 4.79 -30.95 12.73
N GLY A 517 5.51 -31.94 12.15
CA GLY A 517 4.94 -33.17 11.61
C GLY A 517 4.57 -33.15 10.13
N TRP A 518 4.97 -32.10 9.39
CA TRP A 518 4.74 -31.96 7.95
C TRP A 518 6.07 -32.06 7.18
N GLU A 519 6.55 -33.28 6.97
CA GLU A 519 7.83 -33.52 6.26
C GLU A 519 7.76 -33.21 4.74
N LYS A 520 6.58 -33.12 4.17
CA LYS A 520 6.32 -32.87 2.74
C LYS A 520 5.38 -31.69 2.53
N GLY A 521 5.39 -31.15 1.32
CA GLY A 521 4.47 -30.09 0.90
C GLY A 521 4.94 -28.67 1.23
N PHE A 522 6.17 -28.51 1.74
CA PHE A 522 6.80 -27.20 2.02
C PHE A 522 8.22 -27.18 1.42
N PRO A 523 8.36 -27.09 0.09
CA PRO A 523 9.68 -27.00 -0.53
C PRO A 523 10.38 -25.69 -0.17
N ALA A 524 11.70 -25.70 -0.10
CA ALA A 524 12.52 -24.52 0.11
C ALA A 524 12.92 -23.81 -1.21
N ASP A 525 12.69 -24.44 -2.34
CA ASP A 525 12.93 -23.90 -3.65
C ASP A 525 11.78 -22.98 -4.09
N ALA A 526 12.12 -21.77 -4.57
CA ALA A 526 11.12 -20.75 -4.89
C ALA A 526 10.32 -21.10 -6.16
N GLU A 527 10.94 -21.73 -7.16
CA GLU A 527 10.25 -22.11 -8.38
C GLU A 527 9.27 -23.28 -8.14
N GLU A 528 9.63 -24.25 -7.29
CA GLU A 528 8.71 -25.32 -6.88
C GLU A 528 7.50 -24.75 -6.13
N VAL A 529 7.69 -23.77 -5.24
CA VAL A 529 6.59 -23.08 -4.55
C VAL A 529 5.73 -22.31 -5.53
N PHE A 530 6.34 -21.64 -6.52
CA PHE A 530 5.61 -20.89 -7.53
C PHE A 530 4.77 -21.80 -8.44
N GLU A 531 5.27 -22.99 -8.80
CA GLU A 531 4.50 -24.00 -9.55
C GLU A 531 3.28 -24.51 -8.76
N GLU A 532 3.37 -24.63 -7.45
CA GLU A 532 2.19 -24.94 -6.62
C GLU A 532 1.23 -23.74 -6.54
N LEU A 533 1.74 -22.50 -6.38
CA LEU A 533 0.95 -21.27 -6.41
C LEU A 533 0.16 -21.12 -7.71
N ARG A 534 0.79 -21.41 -8.86
CA ARG A 534 0.11 -21.41 -10.17
C ARG A 534 -1.12 -22.30 -10.16
N ARG A 535 -0.98 -23.56 -9.71
CA ARG A 535 -2.12 -24.50 -9.59
C ARG A 535 -3.17 -24.00 -8.59
N ALA A 536 -2.75 -23.45 -7.45
CA ALA A 536 -3.65 -22.97 -6.42
C ALA A 536 -4.44 -21.72 -6.85
N SER A 537 -3.88 -20.89 -7.72
CA SER A 537 -4.53 -19.68 -8.26
C SER A 537 -5.38 -19.95 -9.51
N ALA A 538 -5.18 -21.08 -10.19
CA ALA A 538 -5.83 -21.44 -11.46
C ALA A 538 -7.36 -21.32 -11.39
N GLY A 539 -7.98 -20.56 -12.29
CA GLY A 539 -9.42 -20.26 -12.29
C GLY A 539 -9.91 -19.31 -11.20
N GLY A 540 -9.01 -18.72 -10.41
CA GLY A 540 -9.35 -17.66 -9.46
C GLY A 540 -9.30 -16.26 -10.08
N PRO A 541 -9.81 -15.22 -9.38
CA PRO A 541 -9.76 -13.85 -9.89
C PRO A 541 -8.35 -13.36 -10.24
N ALA A 542 -7.33 -13.74 -9.46
CA ALA A 542 -5.92 -13.53 -9.79
C ALA A 542 -5.30 -14.84 -10.26
N ASP A 543 -5.60 -15.22 -11.50
CA ASP A 543 -5.12 -16.46 -12.13
C ASP A 543 -3.68 -16.28 -12.62
N TYR A 544 -2.76 -17.08 -12.08
CA TYR A 544 -1.35 -17.14 -12.46
C TYR A 544 -0.99 -18.42 -13.24
N SER A 545 -1.96 -19.28 -13.56
CA SER A 545 -1.68 -20.61 -14.11
C SER A 545 -0.85 -20.60 -15.41
N GLY A 546 -1.00 -19.58 -16.24
CA GLY A 546 -0.21 -19.38 -17.47
C GLY A 546 1.09 -18.59 -17.29
N ILE A 547 1.47 -18.21 -16.05
CA ILE A 547 2.69 -17.45 -15.76
C ILE A 547 3.80 -18.43 -15.31
N THR A 548 4.96 -18.41 -15.95
CA THR A 548 6.14 -19.21 -15.57
C THR A 548 7.35 -18.30 -15.37
N TYR A 549 8.34 -18.73 -14.58
CA TYR A 549 9.61 -18.01 -14.44
C TYR A 549 10.27 -17.72 -15.78
N ARG A 550 10.24 -18.70 -16.70
CA ARG A 550 10.77 -18.52 -18.06
C ARG A 550 10.04 -17.38 -18.80
N ARG A 551 8.70 -17.41 -18.78
CA ARG A 551 7.89 -16.39 -19.46
C ARG A 551 8.07 -15.00 -18.87
N ILE A 552 8.14 -14.88 -17.52
CA ILE A 552 8.43 -13.61 -16.85
C ILE A 552 9.77 -13.02 -17.30
N ALA A 553 10.79 -13.88 -17.45
CA ALA A 553 12.12 -13.45 -17.86
C ALA A 553 12.19 -13.02 -19.33
N GLU A 554 11.47 -13.69 -20.23
CA GLU A 554 11.43 -13.40 -21.67
C GLU A 554 10.60 -12.15 -22.01
N GLU A 555 9.54 -11.84 -21.21
CA GLU A 555 8.58 -10.75 -21.47
C GLU A 555 8.80 -9.50 -20.59
N ASP A 556 9.89 -9.41 -19.79
CA ASP A 556 10.08 -8.36 -18.79
C ASP A 556 8.88 -8.21 -17.83
N GLY A 557 8.29 -9.35 -17.48
CA GLY A 557 7.14 -9.47 -16.61
C GLY A 557 5.82 -9.73 -17.35
N VAL A 558 4.90 -10.42 -16.66
CA VAL A 558 3.61 -10.87 -17.21
C VAL A 558 2.47 -10.31 -16.37
N PHE A 559 1.45 -9.75 -17.01
CA PHE A 559 0.24 -9.27 -16.32
C PHE A 559 -0.70 -10.43 -15.98
N TRP A 560 -1.27 -10.40 -14.78
CA TRP A 560 -2.37 -11.27 -14.40
C TRP A 560 -3.74 -10.57 -14.60
N PRO A 561 -4.87 -11.28 -14.76
CA PRO A 561 -5.00 -12.73 -14.87
C PRO A 561 -4.37 -13.27 -16.17
N CYS A 562 -3.80 -14.49 -16.07
CA CYS A 562 -3.16 -15.16 -17.18
C CYS A 562 -3.43 -16.67 -17.10
N PRO A 563 -4.62 -17.14 -17.48
CA PRO A 563 -4.96 -18.54 -17.50
C PRO A 563 -4.06 -19.36 -18.46
N GLU A 564 -3.78 -20.60 -18.09
CA GLU A 564 -3.06 -21.53 -18.97
C GLU A 564 -3.93 -21.94 -20.18
N GLY A 565 -3.30 -22.10 -21.35
CA GLY A 565 -3.95 -22.61 -22.57
C GLY A 565 -4.81 -21.58 -23.33
N VAL A 566 -4.90 -20.33 -22.90
CA VAL A 566 -5.53 -19.27 -23.69
C VAL A 566 -4.48 -18.65 -24.62
N GLU A 567 -4.58 -18.93 -25.92
CA GLU A 567 -3.73 -18.29 -26.93
C GLU A 567 -4.07 -16.79 -27.03
N ARG A 568 -3.04 -15.95 -27.16
CA ARG A 568 -3.24 -14.52 -27.49
C ARG A 568 -3.88 -14.46 -28.87
N ASP A 569 -5.08 -13.89 -28.98
CA ASP A 569 -5.57 -13.41 -30.26
C ASP A 569 -4.62 -12.28 -30.71
N GLY A 570 -3.87 -12.53 -31.76
CA GLY A 570 -2.76 -11.68 -32.22
C GLY A 570 -3.17 -10.30 -32.76
N SER A 571 -4.44 -9.89 -32.58
CA SER A 571 -4.98 -8.65 -33.12
C SER A 571 -4.89 -7.42 -32.23
N GLU A 572 -4.57 -7.56 -30.92
CA GLU A 572 -4.56 -6.42 -29.97
C GLU A 572 -3.22 -6.13 -29.28
N GLY A 573 -2.09 -6.42 -29.86
CA GLY A 573 -0.84 -6.21 -29.14
C GLY A 573 0.36 -5.74 -29.92
N ALA A 574 0.24 -5.64 -31.21
CA ALA A 574 1.34 -5.21 -32.07
C ALA A 574 1.16 -3.80 -32.63
N GLU A 575 0.78 -2.83 -31.82
CA GLU A 575 1.37 -1.52 -32.04
C GLU A 575 2.81 -1.59 -31.51
N SER A 576 3.69 -2.02 -32.40
CA SER A 576 5.13 -1.97 -32.20
C SER A 576 5.45 -0.54 -31.74
N MET A 577 5.92 -0.40 -30.50
CA MET A 577 6.66 0.78 -30.11
C MET A 577 7.97 0.77 -30.92
N SER A 578 7.93 1.22 -32.16
CA SER A 578 9.12 1.74 -32.80
C SER A 578 9.60 2.89 -31.91
N PRO A 579 10.85 2.88 -31.46
CA PRO A 579 11.40 4.04 -30.77
C PRO A 579 11.26 5.23 -31.72
N PRO A 580 10.92 6.45 -31.21
CA PRO A 580 10.94 7.65 -32.03
C PRO A 580 12.34 7.72 -32.66
N GLU A 581 12.37 7.96 -34.00
CA GLU A 581 13.62 8.13 -34.73
C GLU A 581 14.52 9.10 -33.95
N SER A 582 15.75 8.66 -33.69
CA SER A 582 16.77 9.47 -33.07
C SER A 582 17.01 10.71 -33.92
N VAL A 583 16.50 11.85 -33.47
CA VAL A 583 16.96 13.15 -33.98
C VAL A 583 18.42 13.28 -33.53
N SER A 584 19.32 13.16 -34.48
CA SER A 584 20.76 13.42 -34.26
C SER A 584 20.94 14.84 -33.73
N PRO A 585 21.77 15.06 -32.71
CA PRO A 585 22.07 16.41 -32.27
C PRO A 585 22.80 17.18 -33.39
N PRO A 586 22.51 18.47 -33.57
CA PRO A 586 23.22 19.29 -34.55
C PRO A 586 24.71 19.45 -34.18
N ASP A 587 25.56 19.40 -35.18
CA ASP A 587 27.01 19.50 -35.12
C ASP A 587 27.46 20.83 -34.43
N PRO A 588 28.39 20.82 -33.48
CA PRO A 588 28.84 22.02 -32.78
C PRO A 588 30.01 22.69 -33.52
N THR A 589 29.74 23.33 -34.67
CA THR A 589 30.73 24.24 -35.31
C THR A 589 30.06 25.46 -35.91
N SER A 590 29.75 26.46 -35.09
CA SER A 590 29.78 27.91 -35.40
C SER A 590 29.42 28.70 -34.15
N ALA A 591 30.39 28.97 -33.26
CA ALA A 591 30.25 29.95 -32.22
C ALA A 591 30.80 31.28 -32.74
N GLU A 592 29.90 32.22 -33.10
CA GLU A 592 30.25 33.63 -33.14
C GLU A 592 29.92 34.28 -31.79
N SER A 593 30.94 34.97 -31.28
CA SER A 593 30.99 35.68 -30.01
C SER A 593 30.08 36.92 -30.03
N MET A 594 29.14 37.04 -29.10
CA MET A 594 28.56 38.34 -28.68
C MET A 594 28.69 38.52 -27.19
N SER A 595 29.38 39.62 -26.80
CA SER A 595 29.58 40.05 -25.43
C SER A 595 28.29 40.50 -24.77
N PRO A 596 28.13 40.36 -23.43
CA PRO A 596 26.96 40.81 -22.70
C PRO A 596 26.96 42.32 -22.45
N ALA A 597 25.78 42.97 -22.65
CA ALA A 597 25.51 44.34 -22.28
C ALA A 597 25.10 44.46 -20.81
N ASP A 598 25.60 45.49 -20.13
CA ASP A 598 25.33 45.86 -18.74
C ASP A 598 23.85 46.20 -18.46
N PRO A 599 23.32 45.91 -17.27
CA PRO A 599 21.98 46.31 -16.89
C PRO A 599 21.93 47.72 -16.26
N THR A 600 21.07 48.59 -16.79
CA THR A 600 20.74 49.91 -16.22
C THR A 600 19.78 49.76 -15.02
N PRO A 601 19.90 50.59 -13.95
CA PRO A 601 19.09 50.46 -12.75
C PRO A 601 17.69 51.08 -12.92
N ALA A 602 16.68 50.38 -12.41
CA ALA A 602 15.30 50.85 -12.33
C ALA A 602 15.06 51.75 -11.11
N GLU A 603 14.41 52.89 -11.35
CA GLU A 603 14.05 53.90 -10.33
C GLU A 603 12.96 53.38 -9.35
N SER A 604 13.12 53.77 -8.06
CA SER A 604 12.22 53.50 -6.95
C SER A 604 11.02 54.41 -7.00
N MET A 605 9.81 53.84 -6.98
CA MET A 605 8.57 54.57 -6.65
C MET A 605 8.05 54.11 -5.28
N SER A 606 7.91 55.10 -4.37
CA SER A 606 7.31 54.90 -3.02
C SER A 606 5.80 54.71 -3.08
N PRO A 607 5.19 53.92 -2.17
CA PRO A 607 3.73 53.79 -2.08
C PRO A 607 3.08 54.95 -1.30
N ALA A 608 1.87 55.34 -1.78
CA ALA A 608 1.01 56.36 -1.13
C ALA A 608 0.22 55.77 0.06
N ASP A 609 0.02 56.56 1.08
CA ASP A 609 -0.75 56.23 2.30
C ASP A 609 -2.26 56.05 2.04
N PRO A 610 -2.92 55.09 2.73
CA PRO A 610 -4.38 55.02 2.71
C PRO A 610 -5.05 55.84 3.82
N THR A 611 -6.08 56.60 3.43
CA THR A 611 -6.98 57.35 4.31
C THR A 611 -7.91 56.40 5.11
N PRO A 612 -8.29 56.75 6.38
CA PRO A 612 -9.12 55.84 7.20
C PRO A 612 -10.62 55.96 6.89
N ALA A 613 -11.30 54.82 6.80
CA ALA A 613 -12.77 54.77 6.72
C ALA A 613 -13.42 54.65 8.13
N GLU A 614 -14.52 55.37 8.28
CA GLU A 614 -15.28 55.54 9.52
C GLU A 614 -15.96 54.25 10.00
N SER A 615 -16.02 54.10 11.33
CA SER A 615 -16.67 53.03 12.09
C SER A 615 -18.19 53.17 12.13
N MET A 616 -18.92 52.10 11.74
CA MET A 616 -20.33 51.93 12.11
C MET A 616 -20.46 50.73 13.02
N SER A 617 -21.03 50.96 14.22
CA SER A 617 -21.34 49.93 15.21
C SER A 617 -22.58 49.12 14.79
N PRO A 618 -22.63 47.79 15.09
CA PRO A 618 -23.81 46.99 14.89
C PRO A 618 -24.76 47.06 16.13
N ALA A 619 -26.07 47.01 15.79
CA ALA A 619 -27.16 46.98 16.77
C ALA A 619 -27.39 45.60 17.36
N ASP A 620 -27.80 45.54 18.65
CA ASP A 620 -28.13 44.35 19.43
C ASP A 620 -29.36 43.61 18.89
N PRO A 621 -29.37 42.27 18.88
CA PRO A 621 -30.60 41.50 18.66
C PRO A 621 -31.30 41.13 19.96
N THR A 622 -32.59 41.36 20.02
CA THR A 622 -33.53 40.95 21.08
C THR A 622 -33.73 39.43 21.13
N PRO A 623 -33.95 38.82 22.33
CA PRO A 623 -34.06 37.35 22.45
C PRO A 623 -35.47 36.86 22.08
N ALA A 624 -35.52 35.76 21.36
CA ALA A 624 -36.75 35.00 21.07
C ALA A 624 -36.97 33.92 22.12
N GLU A 625 -38.26 33.77 22.50
CA GLU A 625 -38.74 32.86 23.56
C GLU A 625 -38.60 31.38 23.18
N SER A 626 -38.31 30.55 24.20
CA SER A 626 -38.22 29.11 24.17
C SER A 626 -39.60 28.43 24.11
N MET A 627 -39.82 27.60 23.12
CA MET A 627 -40.89 26.58 23.19
C MET A 627 -40.27 25.18 23.27
N SER A 628 -40.61 24.45 24.34
CA SER A 628 -40.25 23.05 24.54
C SER A 628 -41.08 22.14 23.64
N PRO A 629 -40.50 21.06 23.08
CA PRO A 629 -41.29 20.04 22.44
C PRO A 629 -41.78 18.96 23.41
N ALA A 630 -43.05 18.49 23.17
CA ALA A 630 -43.74 17.49 23.95
C ALA A 630 -43.25 16.07 23.63
N ASP A 631 -43.26 15.21 24.65
CA ASP A 631 -42.92 13.78 24.59
C ASP A 631 -43.90 12.98 23.66
N PRO A 632 -43.41 12.01 22.89
CA PRO A 632 -44.26 11.02 22.24
C PRO A 632 -44.45 9.76 23.10
N THR A 633 -45.70 9.40 23.32
CA THR A 633 -46.20 8.15 23.95
C THR A 633 -45.83 6.92 23.12
N PRO A 634 -45.51 5.75 23.71
CA PRO A 634 -45.13 4.54 22.98
C PRO A 634 -46.37 3.82 22.38
N ALA A 635 -46.20 3.38 21.11
CA ALA A 635 -47.17 2.54 20.44
C ALA A 635 -46.87 1.04 20.66
N GLU A 636 -47.96 0.28 20.97
CA GLU A 636 -47.94 -1.17 21.23
C GLU A 636 -47.54 -2.01 20.00
N SER A 637 -46.71 -3.01 20.22
CA SER A 637 -46.28 -4.01 19.27
C SER A 637 -47.38 -5.07 19.03
N LYS A 638 -47.79 -5.27 17.77
CA LYS A 638 -48.51 -6.48 17.34
C LYS A 638 -47.61 -7.35 16.50
N SER A 639 -47.36 -8.58 16.94
CA SER A 639 -46.66 -9.63 16.21
C SER A 639 -47.49 -10.11 15.01
N PRO A 640 -46.93 -10.43 13.86
CA PRO A 640 -47.60 -11.17 12.81
C PRO A 640 -47.45 -12.69 12.99
N ALA A 641 -48.55 -13.42 12.64
CA ALA A 641 -48.68 -14.86 12.72
C ALA A 641 -47.91 -15.61 11.62
N ASP A 642 -47.54 -16.86 11.96
CA ASP A 642 -46.88 -17.84 11.08
C ASP A 642 -47.74 -18.20 9.84
N PRO A 643 -47.12 -18.42 8.67
CA PRO A 643 -47.79 -19.09 7.56
C PRO A 643 -47.50 -20.60 7.52
N THR A 644 -48.56 -21.39 7.39
CA THR A 644 -48.61 -22.84 7.17
C THR A 644 -47.99 -23.23 5.81
N PRO A 645 -47.39 -24.43 5.66
CA PRO A 645 -46.73 -24.85 4.43
C PRO A 645 -47.73 -25.33 3.35
N ALA A 646 -47.51 -24.90 2.11
CA ALA A 646 -48.21 -25.37 0.93
C ALA A 646 -47.44 -26.48 0.20
N GLU A 647 -48.22 -27.50 -0.25
CA GLU A 647 -47.78 -28.72 -0.89
C GLU A 647 -47.11 -28.53 -2.26
N SER A 648 -46.14 -29.41 -2.52
CA SER A 648 -45.35 -29.52 -3.76
C SER A 648 -46.22 -29.98 -4.95
N LYS A 649 -46.09 -29.26 -6.07
CA LYS A 649 -46.35 -29.80 -7.42
C LYS A 649 -45.10 -29.59 -8.27
N SER A 650 -44.49 -30.70 -8.71
CA SER A 650 -43.43 -30.72 -9.71
C SER A 650 -43.92 -30.23 -11.07
N PRO A 651 -43.15 -29.48 -11.80
CA PRO A 651 -43.21 -29.47 -13.27
C PRO A 651 -41.96 -30.04 -13.94
N ALA A 652 -42.26 -30.55 -15.13
CA ALA A 652 -41.47 -31.31 -16.05
C ALA A 652 -40.11 -30.67 -16.54
N HIS A 653 -39.26 -31.60 -16.93
CA HIS A 653 -38.07 -31.47 -17.77
C HIS A 653 -37.82 -30.10 -18.43
N SER A 654 -36.80 -29.40 -17.93
CA SER A 654 -36.07 -28.41 -18.66
C SER A 654 -34.63 -28.92 -18.88
N THR A 655 -34.19 -28.88 -20.13
CA THR A 655 -32.83 -29.11 -20.62
C THR A 655 -31.76 -28.52 -19.66
N PRO A 656 -30.62 -29.18 -19.46
CA PRO A 656 -29.59 -28.64 -18.61
C PRO A 656 -29.07 -27.34 -19.24
N ALA A 657 -29.21 -26.24 -18.51
CA ALA A 657 -28.45 -25.03 -18.77
C ALA A 657 -26.96 -25.40 -18.60
N GLU A 658 -26.19 -25.21 -19.63
CA GLU A 658 -24.72 -25.28 -19.56
C GLU A 658 -24.26 -24.46 -18.36
N SER A 659 -23.62 -25.08 -17.38
CA SER A 659 -23.04 -24.43 -16.23
C SER A 659 -21.94 -23.50 -16.74
N ILE A 660 -22.23 -22.20 -16.78
CA ILE A 660 -21.20 -21.19 -16.97
C ILE A 660 -20.28 -21.28 -15.76
N THR A 661 -19.10 -21.84 -15.97
CA THR A 661 -18.04 -21.89 -14.96
C THR A 661 -17.71 -20.44 -14.57
N PRO A 662 -17.89 -20.03 -13.30
CA PRO A 662 -17.48 -18.68 -12.90
C PRO A 662 -15.94 -18.59 -13.00
N GLY A 663 -15.41 -17.76 -13.89
CA GLY A 663 -13.99 -17.46 -13.86
C GLY A 663 -13.22 -17.40 -15.18
N ALA A 664 -13.81 -17.66 -16.34
CA ALA A 664 -13.11 -17.41 -17.60
C ALA A 664 -12.96 -15.90 -17.84
N HIS A 665 -11.83 -15.32 -17.42
CA HIS A 665 -11.49 -13.95 -17.79
C HIS A 665 -11.05 -13.92 -19.26
N PRO A 666 -11.64 -13.06 -20.10
CA PRO A 666 -11.42 -13.09 -21.57
C PRO A 666 -10.03 -12.55 -22.01
N HIS A 667 -9.17 -12.05 -21.08
CA HIS A 667 -7.91 -11.38 -21.41
C HIS A 667 -6.71 -11.88 -20.59
N PRO A 668 -6.26 -13.14 -20.78
CA PRO A 668 -5.08 -13.67 -20.06
C PRO A 668 -3.83 -12.89 -20.47
N GLY A 669 -3.09 -12.38 -19.48
CA GLY A 669 -1.89 -11.59 -19.71
C GLY A 669 -2.14 -10.23 -20.35
N THR A 670 -3.38 -9.72 -20.35
CA THR A 670 -3.69 -8.38 -20.86
C THR A 670 -3.28 -7.28 -19.85
N PRO A 671 -2.61 -6.24 -20.32
CA PRO A 671 -2.27 -5.10 -19.46
C PRO A 671 -3.49 -4.24 -19.06
N ARG A 672 -4.61 -4.28 -19.78
CA ARG A 672 -5.82 -3.47 -19.51
C ARG A 672 -7.01 -4.33 -19.17
N LEU A 673 -7.64 -4.07 -18.02
CA LEU A 673 -8.84 -4.76 -17.53
C LEU A 673 -10.11 -3.98 -17.87
N PHE A 674 -11.24 -4.68 -17.88
CA PHE A 674 -12.60 -4.14 -17.92
C PHE A 674 -13.02 -3.48 -19.24
N LEU A 675 -12.25 -3.65 -20.34
CA LEU A 675 -12.59 -3.04 -21.64
C LEU A 675 -13.96 -3.54 -22.12
N ASP A 676 -14.21 -4.85 -22.11
CA ASP A 676 -15.45 -5.46 -22.57
C ASP A 676 -16.48 -5.63 -21.46
N ARG A 677 -16.06 -6.15 -20.32
CA ARG A 677 -16.92 -6.40 -19.15
C ARG A 677 -16.17 -6.23 -17.85
N PHE A 678 -16.89 -5.93 -16.78
CA PHE A 678 -16.36 -5.97 -15.42
C PHE A 678 -16.36 -7.40 -14.86
N ALA A 679 -15.55 -7.67 -13.83
CA ALA A 679 -15.40 -8.99 -13.22
C ALA A 679 -16.50 -9.31 -12.20
N THR A 680 -17.67 -8.73 -12.35
CA THR A 680 -18.89 -9.01 -11.60
C THR A 680 -19.71 -10.11 -12.30
N ASP A 681 -20.65 -10.74 -11.59
CA ASP A 681 -21.43 -11.85 -12.11
C ASP A 681 -22.23 -11.47 -13.38
N ASP A 682 -22.78 -10.25 -13.39
CA ASP A 682 -23.54 -9.71 -14.52
C ASP A 682 -22.68 -8.95 -15.55
N GLY A 683 -21.36 -8.81 -15.29
CA GLY A 683 -20.42 -8.06 -16.14
C GLY A 683 -20.56 -6.54 -16.05
N ARG A 684 -21.34 -6.00 -15.11
CA ARG A 684 -21.61 -4.57 -14.94
C ARG A 684 -20.88 -4.02 -13.70
N ALA A 685 -20.33 -2.82 -13.79
CA ALA A 685 -19.78 -2.15 -12.62
C ALA A 685 -20.90 -1.72 -11.65
N ARG A 686 -20.59 -1.67 -10.37
CA ARG A 686 -21.57 -1.33 -9.32
C ARG A 686 -21.25 0.01 -8.70
N PHE A 687 -22.19 0.94 -8.74
CA PHE A 687 -22.13 2.16 -7.97
C PHE A 687 -22.23 1.87 -6.46
N ALA A 688 -21.50 2.65 -5.66
CA ALA A 688 -21.58 2.60 -4.20
C ALA A 688 -22.44 3.78 -3.69
N PRO A 689 -23.62 3.54 -3.11
CA PRO A 689 -24.43 4.61 -2.51
C PRO A 689 -23.84 5.00 -1.16
N VAL A 690 -22.91 5.97 -1.16
CA VAL A 690 -22.17 6.41 0.03
C VAL A 690 -22.55 7.84 0.41
N SER A 691 -22.52 8.14 1.71
CA SER A 691 -22.77 9.47 2.26
C SER A 691 -21.62 9.88 3.17
N HIS A 692 -21.32 11.19 3.20
CA HIS A 692 -20.29 11.70 4.08
C HIS A 692 -20.67 11.48 5.55
N ARG A 693 -19.69 11.05 6.33
CA ARG A 693 -19.68 11.04 7.79
C ARG A 693 -18.36 11.65 8.28
N PRO A 694 -18.33 12.24 9.48
CA PRO A 694 -17.09 12.81 10.04
C PRO A 694 -16.00 11.74 10.21
N ALA A 695 -14.77 12.17 10.49
CA ALA A 695 -13.70 11.29 10.93
C ALA A 695 -14.09 10.58 12.24
N ALA A 696 -13.45 9.45 12.56
CA ALA A 696 -13.72 8.77 13.85
C ALA A 696 -13.31 9.63 15.05
N GLU A 697 -12.47 10.62 14.83
CA GLU A 697 -12.05 11.59 15.83
C GLU A 697 -11.94 12.98 15.19
N GLU A 698 -12.75 13.92 15.66
CA GLU A 698 -12.69 15.32 15.23
C GLU A 698 -11.98 16.20 16.27
N PRO A 699 -11.40 17.34 15.83
CA PRO A 699 -10.85 18.33 16.75
C PRO A 699 -11.90 18.86 17.74
N ASP A 700 -11.48 19.08 18.98
CA ASP A 700 -12.25 19.70 20.04
C ASP A 700 -11.43 20.74 20.82
N ALA A 701 -11.96 21.24 21.94
CA ALA A 701 -11.27 22.25 22.74
C ALA A 701 -9.96 21.76 23.37
N GLU A 702 -9.83 20.45 23.65
CA GLU A 702 -8.62 19.85 24.24
C GLU A 702 -7.60 19.44 23.15
N TYR A 703 -8.07 19.00 21.98
CA TYR A 703 -7.24 18.56 20.84
C TYR A 703 -7.64 19.33 19.57
N PRO A 704 -7.28 20.62 19.47
CA PRO A 704 -7.85 21.52 18.46
C PRO A 704 -7.23 21.44 17.06
N VAL A 705 -6.20 20.61 16.85
CA VAL A 705 -5.41 20.54 15.63
C VAL A 705 -5.54 19.15 15.01
N LEU A 706 -5.58 19.06 13.68
CA LEU A 706 -5.53 17.78 12.96
C LEU A 706 -4.07 17.37 12.73
N LEU A 707 -3.75 16.11 12.99
CA LEU A 707 -2.51 15.47 12.56
C LEU A 707 -2.77 14.59 11.34
N THR A 708 -1.98 14.79 10.30
CA THR A 708 -1.83 13.81 9.20
C THR A 708 -0.40 13.27 9.16
N THR A 709 -0.23 12.05 8.64
CA THR A 709 1.07 11.37 8.56
C THR A 709 1.47 11.08 7.12
N GLY A 710 2.75 10.83 6.86
CA GLY A 710 3.20 10.52 5.50
C GLY A 710 4.62 9.99 5.43
N ARG A 711 5.14 9.94 4.20
CA ARG A 711 6.48 9.48 3.87
C ARG A 711 7.39 10.65 3.53
N VAL A 712 8.70 10.39 3.63
CA VAL A 712 9.74 11.26 3.10
C VAL A 712 10.60 10.49 2.10
N LEU A 713 11.22 11.23 1.17
CA LEU A 713 11.94 10.66 0.02
C LEU A 713 13.02 9.64 0.41
N ALA A 714 13.84 9.94 1.41
CA ALA A 714 14.99 9.12 1.77
C ALA A 714 14.65 7.88 2.61
N GLN A 715 13.43 7.78 3.18
CA GLN A 715 13.06 6.66 4.05
C GLN A 715 11.99 5.76 3.43
N TYR A 716 11.98 4.47 3.84
CA TYR A 716 11.02 3.48 3.36
C TYR A 716 10.36 2.73 4.52
N GLN A 717 9.02 2.70 4.55
CA GLN A 717 8.20 2.03 5.57
C GLN A 717 8.64 2.37 7.01
N SER A 718 8.93 1.38 7.87
CA SER A 718 9.42 1.60 9.23
C SER A 718 10.85 2.19 9.31
N GLY A 719 11.53 2.35 8.17
CA GLY A 719 12.91 2.80 8.12
C GLY A 719 13.94 1.76 8.61
N ALA A 720 13.51 0.54 8.95
CA ALA A 720 14.41 -0.47 9.53
C ALA A 720 15.66 -0.74 8.69
N GLN A 721 15.57 -0.70 7.37
CA GLN A 721 16.71 -0.82 6.46
C GLN A 721 17.28 0.55 6.07
N THR A 722 16.44 1.48 5.60
CA THR A 722 16.91 2.75 5.03
C THR A 722 17.60 3.68 6.03
N ARG A 723 17.24 3.63 7.32
CA ARG A 723 17.97 4.34 8.40
C ARG A 723 19.37 3.82 8.66
N ARG A 724 19.75 2.67 8.07
CA ARG A 724 21.09 2.04 8.15
C ARG A 724 21.96 2.32 6.93
N VAL A 725 21.41 3.04 5.95
CA VAL A 725 22.15 3.54 4.78
C VAL A 725 22.56 4.99 5.08
N SER A 726 23.86 5.28 5.15
CA SER A 726 24.41 6.59 5.56
C SER A 726 23.84 7.74 4.75
N GLU A 727 23.88 7.64 3.42
CA GLU A 727 23.41 8.68 2.50
C GLU A 727 21.91 8.97 2.64
N LEU A 728 21.11 7.94 2.89
CA LEU A 728 19.66 8.10 3.12
C LEU A 728 19.38 8.68 4.51
N ASN A 729 20.18 8.30 5.50
CA ASN A 729 20.02 8.81 6.85
C ASN A 729 20.49 10.27 6.97
N GLU A 730 21.55 10.66 6.27
CA GLU A 730 21.99 12.06 6.17
C GLU A 730 20.94 12.94 5.47
N ALA A 731 20.31 12.44 4.41
CA ALA A 731 19.27 13.15 3.68
C ALA A 731 17.95 13.31 4.51
N ALA A 732 17.69 12.43 5.47
CA ALA A 732 16.55 12.50 6.38
C ALA A 732 16.92 11.89 7.75
N PRO A 733 17.63 12.65 8.60
CA PRO A 733 18.22 12.12 9.84
C PRO A 733 17.24 11.82 10.96
N GLY A 734 16.04 12.41 10.94
CA GLY A 734 15.08 12.26 12.03
C GLY A 734 13.65 12.66 11.65
N PRO A 735 12.72 12.40 12.59
CA PRO A 735 11.35 12.88 12.48
C PRO A 735 11.27 14.40 12.63
N TYR A 736 10.16 14.98 12.19
CA TYR A 736 9.85 16.40 12.38
C TYR A 736 8.33 16.60 12.46
N VAL A 737 7.91 17.74 13.00
CA VAL A 737 6.53 18.21 12.99
C VAL A 737 6.45 19.40 12.05
N GLN A 738 5.83 19.24 10.87
CA GLN A 738 5.58 20.38 9.97
C GLN A 738 4.31 21.09 10.43
N LEU A 739 4.40 22.40 10.60
CA LEU A 739 3.29 23.26 11.03
C LEU A 739 3.31 24.61 10.30
N HIS A 740 2.13 25.22 10.20
CA HIS A 740 1.97 26.52 9.55
C HIS A 740 2.55 27.66 10.42
N PRO A 741 3.14 28.74 9.84
CA PRO A 741 3.67 29.88 10.59
C PRO A 741 2.69 30.47 11.61
N LEU A 742 1.42 30.65 11.25
CA LEU A 742 0.37 31.16 12.18
C LEU A 742 0.18 30.27 13.40
N LEU A 743 0.34 28.95 13.25
CA LEU A 743 0.25 28.00 14.36
C LEU A 743 1.53 28.06 15.22
N ALA A 744 2.70 28.17 14.58
CA ALA A 744 3.98 28.32 15.27
C ALA A 744 4.03 29.61 16.13
N GLU A 745 3.58 30.74 15.56
CA GLU A 745 3.50 32.02 16.25
C GLU A 745 2.56 31.93 17.47
N ARG A 746 1.36 31.38 17.30
CA ARG A 746 0.39 31.19 18.40
C ARG A 746 0.95 30.38 19.57
N LEU A 747 1.84 29.40 19.26
CA LEU A 747 2.46 28.52 20.24
C LEU A 747 3.81 29.04 20.77
N GLY A 748 4.36 30.12 20.20
CA GLY A 748 5.69 30.63 20.54
C GLY A 748 6.81 29.65 20.16
N VAL A 749 6.65 28.86 19.10
CA VAL A 749 7.59 27.82 18.68
C VAL A 749 8.43 28.31 17.50
N ALA A 750 9.76 28.23 17.63
CA ALA A 750 10.72 28.55 16.56
C ALA A 750 11.02 27.36 15.68
N GLU A 751 11.60 27.62 14.48
CA GLU A 751 12.14 26.57 13.60
C GLU A 751 13.17 25.71 14.33
N GLY A 752 13.04 24.38 14.22
CA GLY A 752 13.93 23.41 14.87
C GLY A 752 13.70 23.21 16.36
N ALA A 753 12.86 24.02 17.03
CA ALA A 753 12.56 23.82 18.45
C ALA A 753 11.80 22.49 18.67
N PRO A 754 12.06 21.77 19.77
CA PRO A 754 11.33 20.55 20.09
C PRO A 754 9.86 20.88 20.41
N ILE A 755 8.95 20.14 19.77
CA ILE A 755 7.51 20.25 19.97
C ILE A 755 6.91 18.88 20.25
N ALA A 756 6.02 18.81 21.23
CA ALA A 756 5.24 17.63 21.53
C ALA A 756 3.90 17.66 20.79
N VAL A 757 3.60 16.57 20.11
CA VAL A 757 2.29 16.25 19.55
C VAL A 757 1.61 15.26 20.50
N VAL A 758 0.50 15.67 21.10
CA VAL A 758 -0.22 14.89 22.11
C VAL A 758 -1.61 14.55 21.60
N SER A 759 -1.96 13.27 21.66
CA SER A 759 -3.30 12.77 21.39
C SER A 759 -3.85 12.02 22.59
N ARG A 760 -5.10 11.56 22.55
CA ARG A 760 -5.70 10.67 23.56
C ARG A 760 -4.96 9.33 23.73
N ARG A 761 -4.02 9.00 22.83
CA ARG A 761 -3.30 7.70 22.77
C ARG A 761 -1.85 7.79 23.24
N GLY A 762 -1.29 8.98 23.29
CA GLY A 762 0.08 9.18 23.70
C GLY A 762 0.69 10.49 23.22
N ARG A 763 2.01 10.58 23.34
CA ARG A 763 2.82 11.77 23.07
C ARG A 763 4.02 11.42 22.18
N ALA A 764 4.25 12.21 21.15
CA ALA A 764 5.45 12.13 20.30
C ALA A 764 6.16 13.49 20.30
N VAL A 765 7.50 13.50 20.31
CA VAL A 765 8.31 14.72 20.34
C VAL A 765 9.26 14.74 19.15
N ALA A 766 9.26 15.84 18.40
CA ALA A 766 10.17 16.01 17.27
C ALA A 766 10.43 17.51 17.01
N PRO A 767 11.49 17.88 16.29
CA PRO A 767 11.76 19.26 15.91
C PRO A 767 10.64 19.86 15.07
N ALA A 768 10.28 21.11 15.31
CA ALA A 768 9.34 21.87 14.49
C ALA A 768 9.96 22.20 13.12
N ARG A 769 9.17 22.07 12.06
CA ARG A 769 9.47 22.54 10.70
C ARG A 769 8.38 23.50 10.27
N ILE A 770 8.68 24.78 10.19
CA ILE A 770 7.70 25.82 9.87
C ILE A 770 7.58 25.95 8.35
N SER A 771 6.35 25.82 7.81
CA SER A 771 6.11 25.91 6.35
C SER A 771 4.71 26.42 6.06
N ARG A 772 4.57 27.23 5.02
CA ARG A 772 3.28 27.66 4.46
C ARG A 772 2.60 26.60 3.58
N ASP A 773 3.28 25.48 3.33
CA ASP A 773 2.80 24.40 2.47
C ASP A 773 1.86 23.42 3.19
N ILE A 774 1.41 23.77 4.36
CA ILE A 774 0.41 23.04 5.16
C ILE A 774 -0.68 23.98 5.64
N ARG A 775 -1.89 23.48 5.84
CA ARG A 775 -3.03 24.23 6.38
C ARG A 775 -2.76 24.73 7.81
N PRO A 776 -3.32 25.89 8.21
CA PRO A 776 -3.15 26.42 9.58
C PRO A 776 -3.77 25.56 10.69
N ASP A 777 -4.74 24.70 10.35
CA ASP A 777 -5.47 23.81 11.26
C ASP A 777 -4.87 22.39 11.33
N THR A 778 -3.75 22.13 10.62
CA THR A 778 -3.21 20.80 10.40
C THR A 778 -1.71 20.78 10.67
N VAL A 779 -1.20 19.66 11.22
CA VAL A 779 0.23 19.34 11.31
C VAL A 779 0.53 18.02 10.63
N PHE A 780 1.80 17.84 10.22
CA PHE A 780 2.25 16.62 9.55
C PHE A 780 3.46 16.04 10.28
N MET A 781 3.47 14.70 10.44
CA MET A 781 4.63 13.94 10.92
C MET A 781 4.95 12.78 9.96
N PRO A 782 6.22 12.58 9.58
CA PRO A 782 6.63 11.37 8.88
C PRO A 782 6.72 10.19 9.87
N PHE A 783 6.36 8.97 9.41
CA PHE A 783 6.17 7.80 10.29
C PHE A 783 7.33 6.79 10.33
N HIS A 784 8.50 7.14 9.78
CA HIS A 784 9.61 6.18 9.55
C HIS A 784 10.48 5.88 10.78
N TRP A 785 10.28 6.55 11.89
CA TRP A 785 11.16 6.50 13.06
C TRP A 785 10.51 5.86 14.28
N ALA A 786 11.34 5.19 15.07
CA ALA A 786 11.04 4.73 16.42
C ALA A 786 11.39 5.81 17.47
N GLY A 787 11.30 5.47 18.75
CA GLY A 787 11.67 6.33 19.87
C GLY A 787 10.69 7.48 20.13
N PRO A 788 11.16 8.60 20.74
CA PRO A 788 10.29 9.70 21.15
C PRO A 788 9.51 10.34 19.99
N GLY A 789 10.08 10.38 18.78
CA GLY A 789 9.45 10.95 17.59
C GLY A 789 8.60 9.97 16.76
N ARG A 790 8.22 8.82 17.33
CA ARG A 790 7.39 7.80 16.65
C ARG A 790 5.97 8.32 16.43
N ALA A 791 5.65 8.75 15.20
CA ALA A 791 4.36 9.32 14.84
C ALA A 791 3.18 8.38 15.15
N ASN A 792 3.35 7.07 14.97
CA ASN A 792 2.29 6.09 15.23
C ASN A 792 1.94 5.89 16.72
N THR A 793 2.66 6.50 17.64
CA THR A 793 2.25 6.61 19.06
C THR A 793 0.97 7.39 19.21
N VAL A 794 0.74 8.38 18.36
CA VAL A 794 -0.40 9.31 18.45
C VAL A 794 -1.52 9.03 17.44
N THR A 795 -1.32 8.12 16.46
CA THR A 795 -2.30 7.84 15.41
C THR A 795 -3.52 7.05 15.90
N ASN A 796 -4.66 7.25 15.23
CA ASN A 796 -5.95 6.65 15.56
C ASN A 796 -6.06 5.21 15.03
N PRO A 797 -6.44 4.21 15.85
CA PRO A 797 -6.64 2.83 15.43
C PRO A 797 -8.06 2.53 14.92
N ALA A 798 -8.97 3.50 14.86
CA ALA A 798 -10.35 3.28 14.40
C ALA A 798 -10.33 2.62 13.00
N LEU A 799 -11.11 1.55 12.84
CA LEU A 799 -11.09 0.72 11.65
C LEU A 799 -12.22 1.07 10.67
N ASP A 800 -11.90 1.08 9.39
CA ASP A 800 -12.91 1.01 8.33
C ASP A 800 -13.75 -0.26 8.50
N PRO A 801 -15.09 -0.19 8.50
CA PRO A 801 -15.95 -1.34 8.81
C PRO A 801 -15.86 -2.48 7.78
N VAL A 802 -15.45 -2.19 6.54
CA VAL A 802 -15.37 -3.16 5.45
C VAL A 802 -13.94 -3.69 5.29
N SER A 803 -12.98 -2.81 5.07
CA SER A 803 -11.59 -3.17 4.79
C SER A 803 -10.76 -3.47 6.04
N ARG A 804 -11.24 -3.05 7.21
CA ARG A 804 -10.52 -3.08 8.49
C ARG A 804 -9.21 -2.27 8.48
N MET A 805 -9.12 -1.25 7.60
CA MET A 805 -8.02 -0.29 7.53
C MET A 805 -8.07 0.68 8.71
N PRO A 806 -6.95 0.91 9.44
CA PRO A 806 -6.89 1.94 10.48
C PRO A 806 -6.86 3.36 9.94
N GLU A 807 -7.35 4.32 10.75
CA GLU A 807 -7.39 5.76 10.46
C GLU A 807 -6.07 6.46 10.79
N PHE A 808 -5.04 6.26 9.96
CA PHE A 808 -3.72 6.87 10.16
C PHE A 808 -3.63 8.35 9.77
N LYS A 809 -4.56 8.83 8.94
CA LYS A 809 -4.45 10.13 8.27
C LYS A 809 -5.20 11.24 8.96
N VAL A 810 -5.99 10.90 9.97
CA VAL A 810 -6.81 11.86 10.69
C VAL A 810 -6.74 11.56 12.18
N CYS A 811 -6.14 12.46 12.94
CA CYS A 811 -6.09 12.37 14.41
C CYS A 811 -6.25 13.75 14.99
N ALA A 812 -7.07 13.91 16.05
CA ALA A 812 -7.13 15.14 16.82
C ALA A 812 -5.96 15.18 17.81
N VAL A 813 -5.22 16.28 17.80
CA VAL A 813 -4.03 16.48 18.63
C VAL A 813 -3.98 17.88 19.23
N ARG A 814 -3.25 18.05 20.34
CA ARG A 814 -2.77 19.34 20.81
C ARG A 814 -1.24 19.40 20.69
N LEU A 815 -0.73 20.60 20.58
CA LEU A 815 0.70 20.86 20.49
C LEU A 815 1.17 21.58 21.75
N GLU A 816 2.32 21.15 22.26
CA GLU A 816 2.94 21.72 23.45
C GLU A 816 4.43 21.98 23.16
N PRO A 817 5.01 23.12 23.59
CA PRO A 817 6.47 23.26 23.66
C PRO A 817 7.04 22.11 24.49
N ALA A 818 8.15 21.53 24.05
CA ALA A 818 8.82 20.46 24.77
C ALA A 818 10.21 20.89 25.19
N GLU A 819 10.66 20.45 26.35
CA GLU A 819 12.07 20.54 26.73
C GLU A 819 12.87 19.54 25.88
N GLY A 820 14.07 19.95 25.43
CA GLY A 820 14.91 19.20 24.51
C GLY A 820 15.53 17.94 25.11
#